data_9a551c5b5b8defd67fcac4f02da30f9f
#
_entry.id   9a551c5b5b8defd67fcac4f02da30f9f
#
_cell.length_a   1.000
_cell.length_b   1.000
_cell.length_c   1.000
_cell.angle_alpha   90.00
_cell.angle_beta   90.00
_cell.angle_gamma   90.00
#
_symmetry.space_group_name_H-M   'P 1'
#
loop_
_entity.id
_entity.type
_entity.pdbx_description
1 polymer ?
#
loop_
_entity_poly.entity_id
_entity_poly.type
_entity_poly.pdbx_seq_one_letter_code
_entity_poly.pdbx_strand_id
1 'polypeptide(L)'
;VYSYKVTKTNNPNSEKVGVLCLCFRFTDEMNGIFNNLVDFKNKECLTILDEDGLVIASSDKDHINLGTKLPIILNENYKIISFAGRDYLAKTCSTNGYQGFYGLKWYGHIMIPLDYAFLNDDLNSFEVDFNIVNAMMDNEQHFSKDLREVFFNSKTIQDNLARVIWNGNIAQSKLNSVNREFSKSLLNEIGIAGNKANASLNNLNQTIISSILKDSEFLSSLAIDIMDRNLYERANDCRWWALTSYFKEALDDYNSLVEKKDEITNILSYINGLYTVYTNILIFDKNGKVIAVSNKNSEYLVGKILTQEWVEKCLMLRDTSKYNVSKFEKTTLYDNQSTYIYCSAIRSLKDEKIVTGGIALVFDSAPQFNAMLEESLPKDINGENIPGIFGIFTDKNKQIISSTNSEFEVNSYLNIDEKFFDLKNSELFSKIIEIDDKYYSVAVKCSNGYREYKSRVDDYKNDVLCFVFIYIGNKDCYKFLDSSKSKFLTTIKAKYTPTTTELATFHLEKRLLAVNAKNVVEAISIEELQESIDMDKTNHFKGMVLHKEKLIAVLDIRDFVNEEITNEKLSNIILVEYDTDNIEHCVGILVSSLDTVSVVEEKSIQHIQNHFLGSGTLIESIVDVKDSEGSKIAMLLDIKKIDENLTSRI
;
A
#
# COMPACT_ATOMS: atom_id res chain seq x y z
N VAL A 1 -30.52 8.00 24.21
CA VAL A 1 -31.85 7.37 24.15
C VAL A 1 -32.58 7.90 22.91
N TYR A 2 -33.02 7.00 22.05
CA TYR A 2 -33.88 7.31 20.93
C TYR A 2 -35.33 7.05 21.32
N SER A 3 -36.23 7.94 21.00
CA SER A 3 -37.66 7.80 21.37
C SER A 3 -38.57 7.99 20.15
N TYR A 4 -39.59 7.15 20.07
CA TYR A 4 -40.60 7.21 19.02
C TYR A 4 -42.00 7.20 19.61
N LYS A 5 -42.84 8.09 19.11
CA LYS A 5 -44.24 8.17 19.54
C LYS A 5 -45.03 7.00 18.96
N VAL A 6 -45.66 6.20 19.84
CA VAL A 6 -46.52 5.09 19.44
C VAL A 6 -47.96 5.62 19.40
N THR A 7 -48.63 5.44 18.27
CA THR A 7 -49.99 5.85 18.03
C THR A 7 -50.90 4.64 17.79
N LYS A 8 -52.21 4.78 18.00
CA LYS A 8 -53.17 3.68 17.89
C LYS A 8 -53.29 3.12 16.47
N THR A 9 -53.00 3.94 15.46
CA THR A 9 -52.90 3.57 14.06
C THR A 9 -51.59 4.13 13.51
N ASN A 10 -51.14 3.71 12.33
CA ASN A 10 -49.93 4.26 11.68
C ASN A 10 -50.09 5.76 11.27
N ASN A 11 -51.26 6.39 11.56
CA ASN A 11 -51.44 7.83 11.34
C ASN A 11 -50.81 8.61 12.50
N PRO A 12 -49.83 9.52 12.23
CA PRO A 12 -49.18 10.35 13.27
C PRO A 12 -50.13 11.21 14.08
N ASN A 13 -51.31 11.48 13.57
CA ASN A 13 -52.35 12.29 14.22
C ASN A 13 -53.40 11.47 15.02
N SER A 14 -53.27 10.13 15.00
CA SER A 14 -54.16 9.28 15.79
C SER A 14 -53.81 9.35 17.28
N GLU A 15 -54.66 8.79 18.11
CA GLU A 15 -54.51 8.75 19.56
C GLU A 15 -53.14 8.21 19.97
N LYS A 16 -52.43 8.93 20.86
CA LYS A 16 -51.15 8.53 21.39
C LYS A 16 -51.35 7.43 22.44
N VAL A 17 -50.78 6.26 22.24
CA VAL A 17 -50.86 5.13 23.17
C VAL A 17 -49.63 4.98 24.03
N GLY A 18 -48.46 5.53 23.59
CA GLY A 18 -47.24 5.42 24.36
C GLY A 18 -46.02 6.01 23.66
N VAL A 19 -44.88 5.76 24.23
CA VAL A 19 -43.56 6.08 23.67
C VAL A 19 -42.67 4.86 23.75
N LEU A 20 -42.10 4.46 22.62
CA LEU A 20 -41.05 3.46 22.56
C LEU A 20 -39.70 4.17 22.77
N CYS A 21 -38.91 3.70 23.74
CA CYS A 21 -37.58 4.23 24.01
C CYS A 21 -36.53 3.15 23.79
N LEU A 22 -35.54 3.47 22.97
CA LEU A 22 -34.36 2.65 22.75
C LEU A 22 -33.18 3.24 23.53
N CYS A 23 -32.65 2.49 24.48
CA CYS A 23 -31.48 2.87 25.26
C CYS A 23 -30.22 2.29 24.64
N PHE A 24 -29.42 3.15 24.05
CA PHE A 24 -28.16 2.78 23.39
C PHE A 24 -27.05 2.62 24.43
N ARG A 25 -26.31 1.52 24.38
CA ARG A 25 -25.15 1.26 25.26
C ARG A 25 -23.90 1.94 24.73
N PHE A 26 -23.92 3.28 24.77
CA PHE A 26 -22.93 4.14 24.15
C PHE A 26 -21.49 3.77 24.48
N THR A 27 -21.17 3.54 25.77
CA THR A 27 -19.80 3.24 26.19
C THR A 27 -19.29 1.92 25.63
N ASP A 28 -20.14 0.89 25.58
CA ASP A 28 -19.76 -0.43 25.08
C ASP A 28 -19.48 -0.38 23.57
N GLU A 29 -20.33 0.33 22.83
CA GLU A 29 -20.17 0.53 21.39
C GLU A 29 -18.92 1.34 21.05
N MET A 30 -18.68 2.46 21.74
CA MET A 30 -17.48 3.27 21.50
C MET A 30 -16.20 2.50 21.81
N ASN A 31 -16.18 1.73 22.89
CA ASN A 31 -15.02 0.88 23.20
C ASN A 31 -14.78 -0.18 22.09
N GLY A 32 -15.86 -0.77 21.55
CA GLY A 32 -15.75 -1.72 20.44
C GLY A 32 -15.16 -1.09 19.19
N ILE A 33 -15.65 0.11 18.80
CA ILE A 33 -15.15 0.86 17.65
C ILE A 33 -13.68 1.24 17.84
N PHE A 34 -13.33 1.80 18.99
CA PHE A 34 -11.96 2.23 19.27
C PHE A 34 -10.97 1.06 19.27
N ASN A 35 -11.34 -0.09 19.85
CA ASN A 35 -10.48 -1.28 19.86
C ASN A 35 -10.16 -1.81 18.45
N ASN A 36 -11.05 -1.57 17.48
CA ASN A 36 -10.84 -2.01 16.11
C ASN A 36 -10.02 -0.99 15.27
N LEU A 37 -10.07 0.30 15.63
CA LEU A 37 -9.47 1.38 14.85
C LEU A 37 -8.13 1.88 15.40
N VAL A 38 -7.87 1.75 16.71
CA VAL A 38 -6.66 2.31 17.35
C VAL A 38 -5.49 1.35 17.25
N ASP A 39 -4.37 1.83 16.73
CA ASP A 39 -3.09 1.16 16.92
C ASP A 39 -2.45 1.59 18.25
N PHE A 40 -2.56 0.74 19.26
CA PHE A 40 -2.00 1.01 20.59
C PHE A 40 -0.46 1.11 20.61
N LYS A 41 0.23 0.58 19.59
CA LYS A 41 1.70 0.72 19.48
C LYS A 41 2.09 2.18 19.22
N ASN A 42 1.33 2.88 18.40
CA ASN A 42 1.59 4.27 18.04
C ASN A 42 1.08 5.28 19.08
N LYS A 43 0.49 4.81 20.19
CA LYS A 43 -0.12 5.67 21.24
C LYS A 43 -1.19 6.62 20.68
N GLU A 44 -1.87 6.21 19.62
CA GLU A 44 -2.96 6.97 19.03
C GLU A 44 -4.12 7.09 20.00
N CYS A 45 -4.74 8.27 20.03
CA CYS A 45 -5.93 8.50 20.80
C CYS A 45 -7.07 8.98 19.92
N LEU A 46 -8.13 8.16 19.84
CA LEU A 46 -9.38 8.50 19.18
C LEU A 46 -10.38 9.01 20.22
N THR A 47 -11.00 10.14 19.90
CA THR A 47 -12.05 10.74 20.73
C THR A 47 -13.27 11.11 19.89
N ILE A 48 -14.44 11.12 20.49
CA ILE A 48 -15.64 11.75 19.93
C ILE A 48 -15.85 13.06 20.68
N LEU A 49 -15.96 14.14 19.92
CA LEU A 49 -16.22 15.48 20.45
C LEU A 49 -17.68 15.89 20.16
N ASP A 50 -18.25 16.69 21.04
CA ASP A 50 -19.50 17.42 20.73
C ASP A 50 -19.24 18.71 19.93
N GLU A 51 -20.30 19.49 19.68
CA GLU A 51 -20.22 20.75 18.91
C GLU A 51 -19.35 21.83 19.58
N ASP A 52 -19.11 21.76 20.89
CA ASP A 52 -18.28 22.66 21.67
C ASP A 52 -16.82 22.17 21.84
N GLY A 53 -16.50 20.99 21.32
CA GLY A 53 -15.19 20.34 21.44
C GLY A 53 -14.99 19.59 22.75
N LEU A 54 -16.08 19.28 23.49
CA LEU A 54 -15.99 18.47 24.70
C LEU A 54 -15.93 16.98 24.35
N VAL A 55 -15.02 16.26 24.98
CA VAL A 55 -14.84 14.82 24.79
C VAL A 55 -16.00 14.06 25.43
N ILE A 56 -16.78 13.37 24.59
CA ILE A 56 -17.90 12.51 25.00
C ILE A 56 -17.56 11.02 24.99
N ALA A 57 -16.52 10.63 24.23
CA ALA A 57 -15.91 9.30 24.27
C ALA A 57 -14.41 9.42 23.99
N SER A 58 -13.61 8.53 24.60
CA SER A 58 -12.16 8.48 24.45
C SER A 58 -11.67 7.04 24.44
N SER A 59 -10.71 6.73 23.54
CA SER A 59 -10.00 5.44 23.54
C SER A 59 -9.00 5.33 24.69
N ASP A 60 -8.51 6.47 25.19
CA ASP A 60 -7.62 6.58 26.34
C ASP A 60 -8.23 7.52 27.39
N LYS A 61 -9.10 6.97 28.23
CA LYS A 61 -9.84 7.72 29.25
C LYS A 61 -8.96 8.20 30.41
N ASP A 62 -7.82 7.56 30.61
CA ASP A 62 -6.89 7.92 31.69
C ASP A 62 -6.07 9.15 31.33
N HIS A 63 -5.78 9.34 30.06
CA HIS A 63 -5.03 10.50 29.56
C HIS A 63 -5.95 11.64 29.07
N ILE A 64 -6.98 11.32 28.29
CA ILE A 64 -7.98 12.29 27.78
C ILE A 64 -9.34 11.96 28.39
N ASN A 65 -9.63 12.59 29.52
CA ASN A 65 -10.85 12.35 30.28
C ASN A 65 -12.11 12.84 29.56
N LEU A 66 -13.24 12.21 29.83
CA LEU A 66 -14.54 12.72 29.39
C LEU A 66 -14.78 14.14 29.92
N GLY A 67 -15.34 15.01 29.08
CA GLY A 67 -15.53 16.43 29.39
C GLY A 67 -14.30 17.31 29.21
N THR A 68 -13.15 16.76 28.81
CA THR A 68 -12.00 17.56 28.42
C THR A 68 -12.33 18.35 27.16
N LYS A 69 -11.90 19.60 27.09
CA LYS A 69 -12.07 20.46 25.89
C LYS A 69 -10.87 20.34 24.99
N LEU A 70 -11.10 19.92 23.73
CA LEU A 70 -10.09 19.85 22.68
C LEU A 70 -10.44 20.82 21.53
N PRO A 71 -9.44 21.30 20.77
CA PRO A 71 -9.69 22.14 19.61
C PRO A 71 -10.31 21.36 18.46
N ILE A 72 -11.31 21.94 17.80
CA ILE A 72 -11.94 21.39 16.60
C ILE A 72 -11.13 21.83 15.37
N ILE A 73 -10.58 20.87 14.58
CA ILE A 73 -9.66 21.11 13.46
C ILE A 73 -10.31 20.56 12.18
N LEU A 74 -11.25 21.29 11.59
CA LEU A 74 -12.00 20.86 10.40
C LEU A 74 -11.38 21.33 9.08
N ASN A 75 -10.84 22.55 9.06
CA ASN A 75 -10.45 23.24 7.83
C ASN A 75 -8.97 23.02 7.43
N GLU A 76 -8.21 22.32 8.23
CA GLU A 76 -6.81 22.00 7.99
C GLU A 76 -6.68 20.47 7.82
N ASN A 77 -5.74 20.00 6.99
CA ASN A 77 -5.51 18.56 6.84
C ASN A 77 -5.09 17.93 8.18
N TYR A 78 -4.27 18.64 8.95
CA TYR A 78 -3.88 18.32 10.32
C TYR A 78 -3.33 19.58 11.00
N LYS A 79 -3.19 19.51 12.31
CA LYS A 79 -2.56 20.57 13.09
C LYS A 79 -1.74 19.97 14.22
N ILE A 80 -0.62 20.60 14.55
CA ILE A 80 0.13 20.28 15.76
C ILE A 80 -0.51 21.02 16.92
N ILE A 81 -0.90 20.29 17.95
CA ILE A 81 -1.47 20.82 19.19
C ILE A 81 -0.69 20.32 20.40
N SER A 82 -0.58 21.15 21.43
CA SER A 82 0.01 20.74 22.71
C SER A 82 -1.09 20.39 23.70
N PHE A 83 -1.01 19.19 24.29
CA PHE A 83 -1.92 18.72 25.31
C PHE A 83 -1.16 18.00 26.42
N ALA A 84 -1.42 18.33 27.69
CA ALA A 84 -0.79 17.73 28.87
C ALA A 84 0.75 17.67 28.80
N GLY A 85 1.38 18.70 28.22
CA GLY A 85 2.84 18.82 28.10
C GLY A 85 3.48 17.99 26.98
N ARG A 86 2.69 17.45 26.05
CA ARG A 86 3.14 16.72 24.87
C ARG A 86 2.52 17.30 23.61
N ASP A 87 3.26 17.26 22.50
CA ASP A 87 2.79 17.70 21.20
C ASP A 87 2.19 16.52 20.41
N TYR A 88 1.06 16.79 19.76
CA TYR A 88 0.28 15.82 19.00
C TYR A 88 0.02 16.32 17.59
N LEU A 89 0.09 15.44 16.63
CA LEU A 89 -0.54 15.59 15.33
C LEU A 89 -2.02 15.31 15.49
N ALA A 90 -2.89 16.28 15.19
CA ALA A 90 -4.33 16.16 15.43
C ALA A 90 -5.17 16.53 14.20
N LYS A 91 -6.30 15.85 14.05
CA LYS A 91 -7.31 16.09 13.01
C LYS A 91 -8.71 15.85 13.56
N THR A 92 -9.65 16.66 13.12
CA THR A 92 -11.09 16.50 13.40
C THR A 92 -11.86 16.27 12.09
N CYS A 93 -12.75 15.31 12.08
CA CYS A 93 -13.62 15.01 10.94
C CYS A 93 -15.09 15.06 11.37
N SER A 94 -15.95 15.65 10.51
CA SER A 94 -17.39 15.54 10.63
C SER A 94 -17.89 14.22 10.07
N THR A 95 -19.08 13.78 10.50
CA THR A 95 -19.72 12.60 9.89
C THR A 95 -20.17 12.92 8.46
N ASN A 96 -20.05 11.93 7.56
CA ASN A 96 -20.62 11.96 6.21
C ASN A 96 -22.12 11.67 6.22
N GLY A 97 -22.67 11.28 7.36
CA GLY A 97 -24.05 10.82 7.50
C GLY A 97 -24.23 9.37 7.05
N TYR A 98 -25.37 8.81 7.39
CA TYR A 98 -25.80 7.49 6.94
C TYR A 98 -27.28 7.52 6.63
N GLN A 99 -27.68 7.23 5.40
CA GLN A 99 -29.07 7.22 4.93
C GLN A 99 -29.87 8.48 5.33
N GLY A 100 -29.26 9.65 5.24
CA GLY A 100 -29.87 10.94 5.59
C GLY A 100 -29.82 11.31 7.08
N PHE A 101 -29.21 10.48 7.93
CA PHE A 101 -28.94 10.81 9.33
C PHE A 101 -27.50 11.31 9.47
N TYR A 102 -27.36 12.58 9.87
CA TYR A 102 -26.06 13.26 10.01
C TYR A 102 -25.56 13.32 11.46
N GLY A 103 -26.09 12.46 12.32
CA GLY A 103 -25.68 12.37 13.72
C GLY A 103 -26.20 13.50 14.61
N LEU A 104 -25.57 13.65 15.77
CA LEU A 104 -25.92 14.61 16.82
C LEU A 104 -24.95 15.80 16.87
N LYS A 105 -24.37 16.20 15.72
CA LYS A 105 -23.28 17.20 15.61
C LYS A 105 -22.03 16.77 16.39
N TRP A 106 -21.70 15.49 16.31
CA TRP A 106 -20.48 14.95 16.88
C TRP A 106 -19.37 14.90 15.84
N TYR A 107 -18.14 14.98 16.31
CA TYR A 107 -16.96 14.93 15.50
C TYR A 107 -16.06 13.77 15.93
N GLY A 108 -15.53 13.03 14.97
CA GLY A 108 -14.40 12.15 15.21
C GLY A 108 -13.11 12.96 15.28
N HIS A 109 -12.31 12.76 16.32
CA HIS A 109 -11.04 13.46 16.51
C HIS A 109 -9.94 12.47 16.87
N ILE A 110 -8.81 12.57 16.15
CA ILE A 110 -7.62 11.75 16.38
C ILE A 110 -6.46 12.62 16.84
N MET A 111 -5.67 12.10 17.76
CA MET A 111 -4.42 12.68 18.25
C MET A 111 -3.33 11.61 18.25
N ILE A 112 -2.20 11.89 17.59
CA ILE A 112 -1.03 11.00 17.56
C ILE A 112 0.15 11.77 18.15
N PRO A 113 0.80 11.28 19.23
CA PRO A 113 1.97 11.97 19.80
C PRO A 113 3.08 12.07 18.76
N LEU A 114 3.70 13.25 18.58
CA LEU A 114 4.76 13.45 17.60
C LEU A 114 5.95 12.50 17.79
N ASP A 115 6.27 12.16 19.04
CA ASP A 115 7.33 11.21 19.37
C ASP A 115 7.08 9.79 18.78
N TYR A 116 5.82 9.45 18.51
CA TYR A 116 5.39 8.15 18.00
C TYR A 116 4.89 8.20 16.55
N ALA A 117 4.49 9.36 16.05
CA ALA A 117 3.89 9.52 14.72
C ALA A 117 4.81 9.04 13.57
N PHE A 118 6.13 9.03 13.80
CA PHE A 118 7.14 8.67 12.81
C PHE A 118 8.04 7.51 13.28
N LEU A 119 7.73 6.85 14.40
CA LEU A 119 8.42 5.65 14.83
C LEU A 119 7.92 4.44 14.04
N ASN A 120 8.83 3.70 13.46
CA ASN A 120 8.53 2.47 12.73
C ASN A 120 9.41 1.35 13.28
N ASP A 121 8.87 0.55 14.20
CA ASP A 121 9.60 -0.57 14.82
C ASP A 121 9.83 -1.74 13.82
N ASP A 122 9.07 -1.79 12.72
CA ASP A 122 9.11 -2.88 11.74
C ASP A 122 10.07 -2.62 10.55
N LEU A 123 10.86 -1.52 10.57
CA LEU A 123 11.77 -1.14 9.48
C LEU A 123 12.89 -2.15 9.17
N ASN A 124 13.16 -3.10 10.06
CA ASN A 124 14.30 -4.03 9.92
C ASN A 124 14.04 -5.23 8.99
N SER A 125 12.85 -5.39 8.42
CA SER A 125 12.46 -6.60 7.68
C SER A 125 12.20 -6.39 6.18
N PHE A 126 12.26 -5.17 5.66
CA PHE A 126 11.91 -4.89 4.27
C PHE A 126 13.14 -4.44 3.47
N GLU A 127 13.59 -5.27 2.55
CA GLU A 127 14.55 -4.86 1.52
C GLU A 127 13.80 -3.99 0.49
N VAL A 128 14.13 -2.71 0.43
CA VAL A 128 13.44 -1.75 -0.46
C VAL A 128 13.88 -2.02 -1.90
N ASP A 129 12.94 -2.40 -2.76
CA ASP A 129 13.16 -2.45 -4.20
C ASP A 129 13.23 -1.01 -4.76
N PHE A 130 14.38 -0.66 -5.32
CA PHE A 130 14.60 0.66 -5.93
C PHE A 130 13.64 0.98 -7.08
N ASN A 131 13.13 -0.03 -7.77
CA ASN A 131 12.13 0.19 -8.82
C ASN A 131 10.81 0.71 -8.23
N ILE A 132 10.41 0.19 -7.07
CA ILE A 132 9.23 0.68 -6.34
C ILE A 132 9.45 2.11 -5.85
N VAL A 133 10.64 2.41 -5.31
CA VAL A 133 10.98 3.78 -4.86
C VAL A 133 10.95 4.76 -6.03
N ASN A 134 11.51 4.38 -7.17
CA ASN A 134 11.49 5.21 -8.38
C ASN A 134 10.05 5.46 -8.86
N ALA A 135 9.23 4.41 -8.92
CA ALA A 135 7.81 4.53 -9.28
C ALA A 135 7.04 5.44 -8.32
N MET A 136 7.30 5.32 -7.03
CA MET A 136 6.70 6.16 -6.00
C MET A 136 7.12 7.62 -6.10
N MET A 137 8.41 7.90 -6.40
CA MET A 137 8.92 9.26 -6.57
C MET A 137 8.32 9.97 -7.79
N ASP A 138 7.95 9.22 -8.82
CA ASP A 138 7.29 9.77 -10.02
C ASP A 138 5.82 10.14 -9.76
N ASN A 139 5.23 9.63 -8.68
CA ASN A 139 3.84 9.89 -8.31
C ASN A 139 3.70 11.07 -7.34
N GLU A 140 3.08 12.16 -7.80
CA GLU A 140 2.87 13.38 -6.99
C GLU A 140 1.96 13.19 -5.77
N GLN A 141 1.13 12.16 -5.75
CA GLN A 141 0.26 11.86 -4.61
C GLN A 141 1.05 11.39 -3.38
N HIS A 142 2.16 10.66 -3.58
CA HIS A 142 2.98 10.11 -2.51
C HIS A 142 4.19 10.97 -2.20
N PHE A 143 4.72 11.69 -3.21
CA PHE A 143 5.89 12.56 -3.08
C PHE A 143 5.55 13.97 -3.49
N SER A 144 5.56 14.90 -2.54
CA SER A 144 5.49 16.33 -2.85
C SER A 144 6.69 16.75 -3.71
N LYS A 145 6.51 17.81 -4.47
CA LYS A 145 7.60 18.38 -5.30
C LYS A 145 8.84 18.70 -4.46
N ASP A 146 8.64 19.28 -3.27
CA ASP A 146 9.73 19.64 -2.36
C ASP A 146 10.48 18.40 -1.85
N LEU A 147 9.75 17.32 -1.54
CA LEU A 147 10.36 16.07 -1.08
C LEU A 147 11.17 15.40 -2.19
N ARG A 148 10.68 15.41 -3.44
CA ARG A 148 11.44 14.95 -4.61
C ARG A 148 12.73 15.74 -4.81
N GLU A 149 12.68 17.06 -4.65
CA GLU A 149 13.85 17.92 -4.74
C GLU A 149 14.90 17.60 -3.68
N VAL A 150 14.48 17.30 -2.44
CA VAL A 150 15.39 16.84 -1.38
C VAL A 150 16.11 15.56 -1.77
N PHE A 151 15.39 14.56 -2.32
CA PHE A 151 16.01 13.31 -2.77
C PHE A 151 16.98 13.53 -3.94
N PHE A 152 16.60 14.34 -4.93
CA PHE A 152 17.44 14.64 -6.08
C PHE A 152 18.72 15.36 -5.66
N ASN A 153 18.60 16.41 -4.84
CA ASN A 153 19.74 17.16 -4.32
C ASN A 153 20.64 16.27 -3.45
N SER A 154 20.06 15.39 -2.65
CA SER A 154 20.82 14.46 -1.83
C SER A 154 21.62 13.47 -2.67
N LYS A 155 21.04 12.93 -3.77
CA LYS A 155 21.77 12.07 -4.69
C LYS A 155 22.93 12.82 -5.35
N THR A 156 22.70 14.03 -5.84
CA THR A 156 23.74 14.86 -6.44
C THR A 156 24.88 15.14 -5.45
N ILE A 157 24.55 15.43 -4.19
CA ILE A 157 25.55 15.62 -3.11
C ILE A 157 26.34 14.33 -2.90
N GLN A 158 25.69 13.18 -2.88
CA GLN A 158 26.35 11.88 -2.70
C GLN A 158 27.32 11.57 -3.85
N ASP A 159 26.90 11.76 -5.09
CA ASP A 159 27.74 11.53 -6.27
C ASP A 159 28.97 12.46 -6.25
N ASN A 160 28.78 13.73 -5.88
CA ASN A 160 29.85 14.69 -5.70
C ASN A 160 30.80 14.27 -4.57
N LEU A 161 30.25 13.80 -3.45
CA LEU A 161 31.04 13.36 -2.30
C LEU A 161 31.87 12.10 -2.63
N ALA A 162 31.28 11.13 -3.34
CA ALA A 162 32.00 9.94 -3.82
C ALA A 162 33.17 10.34 -4.71
N ARG A 163 32.96 11.30 -5.61
CA ARG A 163 34.00 11.83 -6.51
C ARG A 163 35.11 12.52 -5.74
N VAL A 164 34.78 13.34 -4.74
CA VAL A 164 35.76 14.01 -3.87
C VAL A 164 36.60 13.00 -3.11
N ILE A 165 35.99 11.95 -2.53
CA ILE A 165 36.70 10.89 -1.80
C ILE A 165 37.62 10.13 -2.75
N TRP A 166 37.11 9.73 -3.92
CA TRP A 166 37.90 9.00 -4.90
C TRP A 166 39.09 9.81 -5.40
N ASN A 167 38.87 11.08 -5.80
CA ASN A 167 39.94 12.01 -6.19
C ASN A 167 40.95 12.26 -5.07
N GLY A 168 40.45 12.37 -3.82
CA GLY A 168 41.30 12.47 -2.64
C GLY A 168 42.23 11.24 -2.46
N ASN A 169 41.70 10.04 -2.69
CA ASN A 169 42.49 8.81 -2.67
C ASN A 169 43.52 8.76 -3.82
N ILE A 170 43.13 9.22 -5.04
CA ILE A 170 44.09 9.37 -6.15
C ILE A 170 45.21 10.36 -5.80
N ALA A 171 44.86 11.51 -5.27
CA ALA A 171 45.86 12.51 -4.85
C ALA A 171 46.81 11.95 -3.79
N GLN A 172 46.29 11.15 -2.83
CA GLN A 172 47.12 10.46 -1.83
C GLN A 172 48.11 9.47 -2.44
N SER A 173 47.76 8.76 -3.51
CA SER A 173 48.64 7.81 -4.19
C SER A 173 49.92 8.49 -4.72
N LYS A 174 49.85 9.80 -4.97
CA LYS A 174 50.94 10.63 -5.47
C LYS A 174 51.76 11.32 -4.37
N LEU A 175 51.36 11.26 -3.08
CA LEU A 175 51.98 11.95 -1.95
C LEU A 175 52.99 11.06 -1.19
N ASN A 176 53.96 11.68 -0.50
CA ASN A 176 54.89 11.02 0.38
C ASN A 176 54.26 10.55 1.71
N SER A 177 54.83 9.51 2.36
CA SER A 177 54.20 8.73 3.44
C SER A 177 53.63 9.51 4.65
N VAL A 178 54.20 10.63 5.04
CA VAL A 178 53.79 11.37 6.26
C VAL A 178 52.48 12.12 6.08
N ASN A 179 52.20 12.67 4.90
CA ASN A 179 50.95 13.40 4.61
C ASN A 179 49.78 12.46 4.29
N ARG A 180 50.04 11.20 3.98
CA ARG A 180 49.02 10.21 3.65
C ARG A 180 48.13 9.83 4.83
N GLU A 181 48.68 9.72 6.04
CA GLU A 181 47.87 9.28 7.20
C GLU A 181 46.83 10.31 7.62
N PHE A 182 47.16 11.61 7.55
CA PHE A 182 46.20 12.67 7.90
C PHE A 182 45.05 12.79 6.90
N SER A 183 45.37 12.82 5.61
CA SER A 183 44.34 12.90 4.56
C SER A 183 43.47 11.65 4.49
N LYS A 184 44.04 10.46 4.79
CA LYS A 184 43.31 9.19 4.86
C LYS A 184 42.23 9.20 5.95
N SER A 185 42.58 9.75 7.14
CA SER A 185 41.61 9.88 8.24
C SER A 185 40.43 10.80 7.87
N LEU A 186 40.72 11.94 7.24
CA LEU A 186 39.70 12.88 6.80
C LEU A 186 38.76 12.28 5.73
N LEU A 187 39.32 11.63 4.71
CA LEU A 187 38.52 10.99 3.65
C LEU A 187 37.65 9.87 4.20
N ASN A 188 38.16 9.12 5.19
CA ASN A 188 37.39 8.08 5.85
C ASN A 188 36.20 8.66 6.65
N GLU A 189 36.40 9.76 7.39
CA GLU A 189 35.31 10.45 8.12
C GLU A 189 34.24 10.98 7.16
N ILE A 190 34.65 11.55 6.02
CA ILE A 190 33.74 11.99 4.97
C ILE A 190 32.93 10.78 4.42
N GLY A 191 33.58 9.65 4.17
CA GLY A 191 32.91 8.43 3.72
C GLY A 191 31.89 7.89 4.74
N ILE A 192 32.24 7.90 6.03
CA ILE A 192 31.32 7.52 7.11
C ILE A 192 30.11 8.44 7.15
N ALA A 193 30.31 9.75 7.02
CA ALA A 193 29.22 10.72 6.98
C ALA A 193 28.29 10.50 5.77
N GLY A 194 28.87 10.23 4.59
CA GLY A 194 28.12 9.88 3.38
C GLY A 194 27.28 8.61 3.55
N ASN A 195 27.88 7.55 4.13
CA ASN A 195 27.13 6.31 4.40
C ASN A 195 25.98 6.50 5.39
N LYS A 196 26.16 7.35 6.43
CA LYS A 196 25.08 7.71 7.36
C LYS A 196 23.95 8.47 6.67
N ALA A 197 24.28 9.41 5.78
CA ALA A 197 23.28 10.13 5.00
C ALA A 197 22.47 9.19 4.09
N ASN A 198 23.14 8.25 3.41
CA ASN A 198 22.47 7.22 2.61
C ASN A 198 21.53 6.36 3.44
N ALA A 199 21.98 5.89 4.60
CA ALA A 199 21.14 5.10 5.50
C ALA A 199 19.90 5.88 5.94
N SER A 200 20.03 7.18 6.24
CA SER A 200 18.89 8.02 6.62
C SER A 200 17.89 8.19 5.48
N LEU A 201 18.34 8.33 4.24
CA LEU A 201 17.44 8.41 3.06
C LEU A 201 16.74 7.08 2.80
N ASN A 202 17.44 5.96 2.93
CA ASN A 202 16.84 4.64 2.80
C ASN A 202 15.77 4.40 3.88
N ASN A 203 16.04 4.82 5.12
CA ASN A 203 15.06 4.74 6.20
C ASN A 203 13.83 5.61 5.90
N LEU A 204 14.01 6.79 5.32
CA LEU A 204 12.88 7.63 4.90
C LEU A 204 12.04 6.95 3.81
N ASN A 205 12.66 6.36 2.80
CA ASN A 205 11.96 5.59 1.77
C ASN A 205 11.17 4.42 2.36
N GLN A 206 11.79 3.66 3.28
CA GLN A 206 11.13 2.56 3.98
C GLN A 206 9.93 3.06 4.79
N THR A 207 10.07 4.19 5.47
CA THR A 207 8.98 4.80 6.25
C THR A 207 7.79 5.14 5.36
N ILE A 208 8.02 5.76 4.19
CA ILE A 208 6.96 6.13 3.26
C ILE A 208 6.26 4.88 2.70
N ILE A 209 7.02 3.88 2.26
CA ILE A 209 6.44 2.62 1.76
C ILE A 209 5.62 1.91 2.85
N SER A 210 6.15 1.85 4.07
CA SER A 210 5.44 1.26 5.21
C SER A 210 4.16 2.02 5.53
N SER A 211 4.17 3.36 5.42
CA SER A 211 2.97 4.17 5.60
C SER A 211 1.89 3.84 4.56
N ILE A 212 2.26 3.74 3.28
CA ILE A 212 1.31 3.38 2.21
C ILE A 212 0.72 1.97 2.42
N LEU A 213 1.54 1.00 2.87
CA LEU A 213 1.06 -0.33 3.21
C LEU A 213 0.08 -0.29 4.39
N LYS A 214 0.40 0.45 5.45
CA LYS A 214 -0.49 0.62 6.62
C LYS A 214 -1.80 1.34 6.25
N ASP A 215 -1.76 2.30 5.35
CA ASP A 215 -2.97 2.96 4.85
C ASP A 215 -3.88 1.96 4.14
N SER A 216 -3.35 1.10 3.27
CA SER A 216 -4.15 0.06 2.62
C SER A 216 -4.70 -0.97 3.61
N GLU A 217 -3.93 -1.34 4.64
CA GLU A 217 -4.36 -2.22 5.75
C GLU A 217 -5.50 -1.62 6.57
N PHE A 218 -5.38 -0.34 6.92
CA PHE A 218 -6.41 0.39 7.65
C PHE A 218 -7.71 0.46 6.86
N LEU A 219 -7.65 0.85 5.58
CA LEU A 219 -8.82 0.99 4.72
C LEU A 219 -9.52 -0.35 4.50
N SER A 220 -8.77 -1.44 4.30
CA SER A 220 -9.35 -2.78 4.15
C SER A 220 -10.03 -3.25 5.44
N SER A 221 -9.44 -2.93 6.59
CA SER A 221 -10.01 -3.24 7.91
C SER A 221 -11.29 -2.44 8.18
N LEU A 222 -11.29 -1.16 7.83
CA LEU A 222 -12.46 -0.28 7.97
C LEU A 222 -13.63 -0.77 7.09
N ALA A 223 -13.35 -1.14 5.84
CA ALA A 223 -14.36 -1.67 4.93
C ALA A 223 -14.99 -2.96 5.46
N ILE A 224 -14.18 -3.87 6.03
CA ILE A 224 -14.66 -5.11 6.67
C ILE A 224 -15.53 -4.78 7.89
N ASP A 225 -15.13 -3.85 8.74
CA ASP A 225 -15.92 -3.46 9.92
C ASP A 225 -17.28 -2.88 9.53
N ILE A 226 -17.33 -2.02 8.51
CA ILE A 226 -18.58 -1.48 7.97
C ILE A 226 -19.46 -2.61 7.42
N MET A 227 -18.88 -3.49 6.62
CA MET A 227 -19.58 -4.60 6.00
C MET A 227 -20.12 -5.60 7.04
N ASP A 228 -19.29 -6.09 7.95
CA ASP A 228 -19.69 -7.07 8.96
C ASP A 228 -20.84 -6.57 9.83
N ARG A 229 -20.78 -5.31 10.23
CA ARG A 229 -21.84 -4.66 11.00
C ARG A 229 -23.12 -4.55 10.20
N ASN A 230 -23.03 -4.13 8.95
CA ASN A 230 -24.17 -3.99 8.06
C ASN A 230 -24.85 -5.34 7.79
N LEU A 231 -24.09 -6.38 7.46
CA LEU A 231 -24.63 -7.71 7.18
C LEU A 231 -25.23 -8.39 8.44
N TYR A 232 -24.67 -8.11 9.62
CA TYR A 232 -25.24 -8.58 10.88
C TYR A 232 -26.64 -7.99 11.16
N GLU A 233 -26.87 -6.72 10.81
CA GLU A 233 -28.18 -6.11 10.92
C GLU A 233 -29.22 -6.86 10.06
N ARG A 234 -28.86 -7.33 8.88
CA ARG A 234 -29.77 -8.15 8.03
C ARG A 234 -30.17 -9.45 8.72
N ALA A 235 -29.22 -10.09 9.39
CA ALA A 235 -29.52 -11.28 10.20
C ALA A 235 -30.48 -10.96 11.37
N ASN A 236 -30.35 -9.78 11.98
CA ASN A 236 -31.28 -9.34 13.03
C ASN A 236 -32.67 -9.04 12.48
N ASP A 237 -32.76 -8.34 11.35
CA ASP A 237 -34.02 -7.98 10.73
C ASP A 237 -34.88 -9.22 10.41
N CYS A 238 -34.31 -10.25 9.78
CA CYS A 238 -35.08 -11.44 9.45
C CYS A 238 -35.56 -12.20 10.71
N ARG A 239 -34.73 -12.30 11.77
CA ARG A 239 -35.13 -12.90 13.05
C ARG A 239 -36.24 -12.13 13.73
N TRP A 240 -36.10 -10.79 13.77
CA TRP A 240 -37.08 -9.91 14.41
C TRP A 240 -38.43 -10.00 13.73
N TRP A 241 -38.44 -9.86 12.40
CA TRP A 241 -39.72 -9.86 11.67
C TRP A 241 -40.39 -11.23 11.65
N ALA A 242 -39.62 -12.33 11.76
CA ALA A 242 -40.18 -13.67 11.94
C ALA A 242 -40.98 -13.82 13.25
N LEU A 243 -40.76 -12.94 14.26
CA LEU A 243 -41.48 -12.95 15.53
C LEU A 243 -42.83 -12.23 15.49
N THR A 244 -43.19 -11.56 14.39
CA THR A 244 -44.43 -10.81 14.24
C THR A 244 -45.65 -11.72 14.47
N SER A 245 -46.44 -11.43 15.50
CA SER A 245 -47.58 -12.25 15.89
C SER A 245 -48.60 -12.42 14.76
N TYR A 246 -48.82 -11.38 13.95
CA TYR A 246 -49.72 -11.40 12.82
C TYR A 246 -49.30 -12.45 11.76
N PHE A 247 -48.00 -12.60 11.48
CA PHE A 247 -47.50 -13.61 10.56
C PHE A 247 -47.65 -15.02 11.14
N LYS A 248 -47.36 -15.19 12.43
CA LYS A 248 -47.51 -16.46 13.16
C LYS A 248 -48.96 -16.93 13.13
N GLU A 249 -49.93 -16.06 13.48
CA GLU A 249 -51.37 -16.36 13.45
C GLU A 249 -51.85 -16.76 12.06
N ALA A 250 -51.43 -16.01 11.03
CA ALA A 250 -51.86 -16.27 9.65
C ALA A 250 -51.36 -17.61 9.12
N LEU A 251 -50.14 -18.02 9.46
CA LEU A 251 -49.55 -19.29 8.98
C LEU A 251 -49.98 -20.52 9.82
N ASP A 252 -50.60 -20.31 11.00
CA ASP A 252 -51.11 -21.40 11.85
C ASP A 252 -52.37 -22.07 11.29
N ASP A 253 -53.18 -21.34 10.50
CA ASP A 253 -54.40 -21.87 9.94
C ASP A 253 -54.63 -21.37 8.51
N TYR A 254 -54.98 -22.29 7.61
CA TYR A 254 -55.20 -21.99 6.21
C TYR A 254 -56.31 -20.96 5.94
N ASN A 255 -57.43 -21.01 6.71
CA ASN A 255 -58.50 -20.05 6.56
C ASN A 255 -58.06 -18.66 6.99
N SER A 256 -57.36 -18.55 8.09
CA SER A 256 -56.70 -17.31 8.56
C SER A 256 -55.74 -16.76 7.55
N LEU A 257 -54.96 -17.61 6.87
CA LEU A 257 -54.01 -17.22 5.84
C LEU A 257 -54.71 -16.54 4.63
N VAL A 258 -55.81 -17.10 4.17
CA VAL A 258 -56.56 -16.54 3.04
C VAL A 258 -57.14 -15.16 3.35
N GLU A 259 -57.68 -15.00 4.57
CA GLU A 259 -58.24 -13.73 5.02
C GLU A 259 -57.20 -12.62 5.26
N LYS A 260 -56.01 -13.01 5.76
CA LYS A 260 -54.94 -12.08 6.18
C LYS A 260 -53.92 -11.76 5.11
N LYS A 261 -53.97 -12.39 3.94
CA LYS A 261 -52.94 -12.30 2.89
C LYS A 261 -52.68 -10.86 2.44
N ASP A 262 -53.71 -10.08 2.17
CA ASP A 262 -53.58 -8.70 1.69
C ASP A 262 -52.97 -7.80 2.75
N GLU A 263 -53.33 -8.02 4.02
CA GLU A 263 -52.77 -7.23 5.12
C GLU A 263 -51.30 -7.62 5.38
N ILE A 264 -50.91 -8.89 5.25
CA ILE A 264 -49.52 -9.31 5.26
C ILE A 264 -48.72 -8.58 4.18
N THR A 265 -49.23 -8.54 2.95
CA THR A 265 -48.61 -7.83 1.83
C THR A 265 -48.43 -6.35 2.15
N ASN A 266 -49.44 -5.71 2.74
CA ASN A 266 -49.36 -4.29 3.15
C ASN A 266 -48.33 -4.05 4.24
N ILE A 267 -48.24 -4.95 5.24
CA ILE A 267 -47.21 -4.87 6.30
C ILE A 267 -45.81 -5.02 5.71
N LEU A 268 -45.60 -6.01 4.84
CA LEU A 268 -44.30 -6.22 4.19
C LEU A 268 -43.88 -5.02 3.31
N SER A 269 -44.83 -4.47 2.55
CA SER A 269 -44.58 -3.30 1.70
C SER A 269 -44.27 -2.06 2.53
N TYR A 270 -44.97 -1.88 3.66
CA TYR A 270 -44.69 -0.78 4.59
C TYR A 270 -43.28 -0.92 5.20
N ILE A 271 -42.92 -2.12 5.70
CA ILE A 271 -41.60 -2.38 6.23
C ILE A 271 -40.52 -2.11 5.16
N ASN A 272 -40.68 -2.67 3.96
CA ASN A 272 -39.72 -2.50 2.87
C ASN A 272 -39.61 -1.02 2.44
N GLY A 273 -40.68 -0.26 2.51
CA GLY A 273 -40.66 1.18 2.24
C GLY A 273 -39.90 2.03 3.27
N LEU A 274 -39.65 1.50 4.48
CA LEU A 274 -38.82 2.13 5.51
C LEU A 274 -37.33 1.79 5.36
N TYR A 275 -37.01 0.75 4.62
CA TYR A 275 -35.63 0.23 4.44
C TYR A 275 -35.22 0.32 2.97
N THR A 276 -34.05 0.90 2.71
CA THR A 276 -33.50 1.02 1.35
C THR A 276 -32.62 -0.14 0.93
N VAL A 277 -32.45 -1.12 1.83
CA VAL A 277 -31.46 -2.20 1.71
C VAL A 277 -32.03 -3.52 1.17
N TYR A 278 -33.35 -3.61 0.97
CA TYR A 278 -34.01 -4.82 0.45
C TYR A 278 -34.77 -4.52 -0.82
N THR A 279 -34.56 -5.33 -1.84
CA THR A 279 -35.38 -5.29 -3.06
C THR A 279 -36.73 -5.94 -2.84
N ASN A 280 -36.78 -6.96 -1.96
CA ASN A 280 -38.00 -7.68 -1.66
C ASN A 280 -37.95 -8.34 -0.28
N ILE A 281 -39.07 -8.41 0.40
CA ILE A 281 -39.30 -9.19 1.60
C ILE A 281 -40.45 -10.15 1.28
N LEU A 282 -40.23 -11.45 1.52
CA LEU A 282 -41.26 -12.45 1.18
C LEU A 282 -41.51 -13.40 2.36
N ILE A 283 -42.74 -13.86 2.45
CA ILE A 283 -43.19 -14.89 3.39
C ILE A 283 -43.57 -16.13 2.58
N PHE A 284 -43.17 -17.30 3.03
CA PHE A 284 -43.50 -18.59 2.46
C PHE A 284 -43.97 -19.59 3.52
N ASP A 285 -44.77 -20.57 3.13
CA ASP A 285 -45.29 -21.60 4.03
C ASP A 285 -44.29 -22.73 4.29
N LYS A 286 -44.64 -23.69 5.11
CA LYS A 286 -43.84 -24.87 5.45
C LYS A 286 -43.46 -25.76 4.26
N ASN A 287 -44.07 -25.57 3.08
CA ASN A 287 -43.76 -26.29 1.84
C ASN A 287 -42.92 -25.41 0.90
N GLY A 288 -42.48 -24.24 1.32
CA GLY A 288 -41.74 -23.26 0.51
C GLY A 288 -42.64 -22.49 -0.47
N LYS A 289 -43.97 -22.54 -0.36
CA LYS A 289 -44.89 -21.80 -1.23
C LYS A 289 -44.97 -20.34 -0.80
N VAL A 290 -44.67 -19.41 -1.71
CA VAL A 290 -44.72 -17.98 -1.46
C VAL A 290 -46.14 -17.51 -1.20
N ILE A 291 -46.38 -16.89 -0.07
CA ILE A 291 -47.65 -16.38 0.38
C ILE A 291 -47.85 -14.90 0.04
N ALA A 292 -46.82 -14.11 0.35
CA ALA A 292 -46.85 -12.65 0.13
C ALA A 292 -45.43 -12.12 -0.16
N VAL A 293 -45.38 -11.00 -0.87
CA VAL A 293 -44.17 -10.27 -1.23
C VAL A 293 -44.34 -8.78 -0.97
N SER A 294 -43.29 -8.06 -0.60
CA SER A 294 -43.33 -6.62 -0.35
C SER A 294 -43.32 -5.79 -1.63
N ASN A 295 -42.66 -6.31 -2.68
CA ASN A 295 -42.53 -5.59 -3.95
C ASN A 295 -43.61 -6.03 -4.95
N LYS A 296 -44.43 -5.08 -5.38
CA LYS A 296 -45.52 -5.31 -6.35
C LYS A 296 -45.04 -5.90 -7.66
N ASN A 297 -43.85 -5.53 -8.12
CA ASN A 297 -43.25 -6.08 -9.35
C ASN A 297 -42.92 -7.59 -9.23
N SER A 298 -42.84 -8.10 -8.02
CA SER A 298 -42.57 -9.51 -7.71
C SER A 298 -43.81 -10.32 -7.36
N GLU A 299 -45.03 -9.76 -7.53
CA GLU A 299 -46.32 -10.41 -7.20
C GLU A 299 -46.49 -11.74 -7.98
N TYR A 300 -45.85 -11.88 -9.14
CA TYR A 300 -45.82 -13.11 -9.93
C TYR A 300 -45.19 -14.32 -9.20
N LEU A 301 -44.45 -14.08 -8.10
CA LEU A 301 -43.90 -15.12 -7.24
C LEU A 301 -44.91 -15.74 -6.30
N VAL A 302 -45.99 -15.03 -5.99
CA VAL A 302 -47.02 -15.52 -5.07
C VAL A 302 -47.66 -16.78 -5.58
N GLY A 303 -47.70 -17.81 -4.75
CA GLY A 303 -48.19 -19.14 -5.10
C GLY A 303 -47.13 -20.08 -5.70
N LYS A 304 -45.97 -19.60 -6.09
CA LYS A 304 -44.84 -20.45 -6.55
C LYS A 304 -44.17 -21.11 -5.35
N ILE A 305 -43.57 -22.27 -5.58
CA ILE A 305 -42.81 -23.03 -4.60
C ILE A 305 -41.33 -22.72 -4.83
N LEU A 306 -40.67 -22.27 -3.80
CA LEU A 306 -39.21 -22.05 -3.75
C LEU A 306 -38.54 -23.39 -3.43
N THR A 307 -37.55 -23.78 -4.26
CA THR A 307 -36.86 -25.06 -4.16
C THR A 307 -35.36 -24.94 -3.86
N GLN A 308 -34.90 -23.72 -3.58
CA GLN A 308 -33.50 -23.43 -3.30
C GLN A 308 -33.07 -23.99 -1.93
N GLU A 309 -31.82 -24.39 -1.80
CA GLU A 309 -31.23 -24.98 -0.60
C GLU A 309 -31.45 -24.14 0.67
N TRP A 310 -31.40 -22.81 0.53
CA TRP A 310 -31.58 -21.90 1.66
C TRP A 310 -33.00 -21.97 2.26
N VAL A 311 -34.03 -22.33 1.46
CA VAL A 311 -35.41 -22.48 1.96
C VAL A 311 -35.51 -23.69 2.89
N GLU A 312 -34.94 -24.83 2.51
CA GLU A 312 -34.91 -26.02 3.35
C GLU A 312 -34.15 -25.77 4.65
N LYS A 313 -32.98 -25.13 4.55
CA LYS A 313 -32.18 -24.73 5.72
C LYS A 313 -32.95 -23.78 6.65
N CYS A 314 -33.70 -22.83 6.09
CA CYS A 314 -34.56 -21.92 6.86
C CYS A 314 -35.61 -22.70 7.65
N LEU A 315 -36.34 -23.60 7.01
CA LEU A 315 -37.40 -24.41 7.65
C LEU A 315 -36.85 -25.40 8.69
N MET A 316 -35.56 -25.75 8.62
CA MET A 316 -34.89 -26.65 9.59
C MET A 316 -34.34 -25.88 10.80
N LEU A 317 -34.41 -24.56 10.88
CA LEU A 317 -33.96 -23.78 12.03
C LEU A 317 -34.69 -24.20 13.30
N ARG A 318 -33.94 -24.41 14.39
CA ARG A 318 -34.49 -25.03 15.62
C ARG A 318 -35.05 -24.05 16.66
N ASP A 319 -34.66 -22.79 16.57
CA ASP A 319 -35.14 -21.76 17.50
C ASP A 319 -35.23 -20.38 16.82
N THR A 320 -35.89 -19.43 17.49
CA THR A 320 -36.16 -18.08 16.98
C THR A 320 -34.94 -17.17 16.95
N SER A 321 -33.85 -17.55 17.60
CA SER A 321 -32.58 -16.80 17.57
C SER A 321 -31.73 -17.12 16.35
N LYS A 322 -32.09 -18.14 15.58
CA LYS A 322 -31.34 -18.63 14.43
C LYS A 322 -31.85 -18.05 13.10
N TYR A 323 -30.93 -17.88 12.20
CA TYR A 323 -31.16 -17.46 10.82
C TYR A 323 -30.33 -18.30 9.88
N ASN A 324 -30.60 -18.21 8.59
CA ASN A 324 -29.76 -18.76 7.55
C ASN A 324 -29.51 -17.71 6.45
N VAL A 325 -28.37 -17.78 5.80
CA VAL A 325 -27.98 -16.91 4.68
C VAL A 325 -27.67 -17.78 3.47
N SER A 326 -28.17 -17.41 2.29
CA SER A 326 -27.82 -18.08 1.04
C SER A 326 -26.34 -17.88 0.70
N LYS A 327 -25.83 -18.65 -0.27
CA LYS A 327 -24.57 -18.28 -0.94
C LYS A 327 -24.78 -17.01 -1.76
N PHE A 328 -23.67 -16.33 -2.07
CA PHE A 328 -23.70 -15.22 -3.03
C PHE A 328 -23.78 -15.79 -4.44
N GLU A 329 -24.99 -15.87 -4.96
CA GLU A 329 -25.28 -16.52 -6.25
C GLU A 329 -26.39 -15.81 -7.00
N LYS A 330 -26.41 -16.00 -8.33
CA LYS A 330 -27.47 -15.45 -9.18
C LYS A 330 -28.81 -16.06 -8.82
N THR A 331 -29.82 -15.20 -8.68
CA THR A 331 -31.19 -15.63 -8.36
C THR A 331 -32.23 -14.85 -9.14
N THR A 332 -33.32 -15.54 -9.50
CA THR A 332 -34.50 -14.92 -10.12
C THR A 332 -35.24 -13.97 -9.16
N LEU A 333 -34.93 -14.04 -7.86
CA LEU A 333 -35.49 -13.13 -6.86
C LEU A 333 -34.81 -11.74 -6.88
N TYR A 334 -33.67 -11.63 -7.56
CA TYR A 334 -32.89 -10.41 -7.73
C TYR A 334 -32.50 -10.20 -9.21
N ASP A 335 -33.46 -10.28 -10.10
CA ASP A 335 -33.32 -10.03 -11.55
C ASP A 335 -32.16 -10.78 -12.22
N ASN A 336 -31.90 -12.04 -11.80
CA ASN A 336 -30.75 -12.87 -12.19
C ASN A 336 -29.37 -12.28 -11.86
N GLN A 337 -29.30 -11.32 -10.93
CA GLN A 337 -28.04 -10.87 -10.34
C GLN A 337 -27.71 -11.67 -9.09
N SER A 338 -26.46 -11.60 -8.65
CA SER A 338 -25.99 -12.27 -7.43
C SER A 338 -26.34 -11.46 -6.19
N THR A 339 -26.86 -12.14 -5.17
CA THR A 339 -27.17 -11.52 -3.87
C THR A 339 -27.13 -12.54 -2.74
N TYR A 340 -27.17 -12.04 -1.51
CA TYR A 340 -27.47 -12.81 -0.31
C TYR A 340 -28.97 -12.76 0.00
N ILE A 341 -29.53 -13.89 0.43
CA ILE A 341 -30.89 -13.96 0.95
C ILE A 341 -30.80 -14.35 2.41
N TYR A 342 -31.27 -13.48 3.29
CA TYR A 342 -31.36 -13.71 4.73
C TYR A 342 -32.72 -14.28 5.06
N CYS A 343 -32.79 -15.34 5.86
CA CYS A 343 -34.06 -15.95 6.19
C CYS A 343 -34.10 -16.47 7.61
N SER A 344 -35.31 -16.48 8.19
CA SER A 344 -35.59 -17.04 9.50
C SER A 344 -36.93 -17.76 9.51
N ALA A 345 -37.05 -18.80 10.32
CA ALA A 345 -38.27 -19.59 10.42
C ALA A 345 -39.36 -18.85 11.21
N ILE A 346 -40.57 -18.85 10.67
CA ILE A 346 -41.78 -18.42 11.37
C ILE A 346 -42.37 -19.63 12.06
N ARG A 347 -42.64 -19.50 13.36
CA ARG A 347 -43.09 -20.60 14.22
C ARG A 347 -44.53 -20.37 14.66
N SER A 348 -45.22 -21.49 14.91
CA SER A 348 -46.60 -21.43 15.39
C SER A 348 -46.71 -20.63 16.68
N LEU A 349 -47.80 -19.84 16.78
CA LEU A 349 -48.12 -19.11 18.00
C LEU A 349 -48.54 -20.07 19.12
N LYS A 350 -49.09 -21.25 18.76
CA LYS A 350 -49.60 -22.27 19.67
C LYS A 350 -48.53 -23.16 20.22
N ASP A 351 -47.53 -23.51 19.40
CA ASP A 351 -46.39 -24.34 19.78
C ASP A 351 -45.12 -23.86 19.02
N GLU A 352 -44.24 -23.19 19.74
CA GLU A 352 -43.00 -22.65 19.17
C GLU A 352 -42.03 -23.70 18.62
N LYS A 353 -42.27 -25.00 18.89
CA LYS A 353 -41.50 -26.09 18.29
C LYS A 353 -41.88 -26.36 16.83
N ILE A 354 -43.06 -25.94 16.41
CA ILE A 354 -43.59 -26.18 15.05
C ILE A 354 -43.23 -25.00 14.15
N VAL A 355 -42.55 -25.27 13.04
CA VAL A 355 -42.28 -24.31 11.98
C VAL A 355 -43.47 -24.31 11.02
N THR A 356 -44.11 -23.15 10.82
CA THR A 356 -45.25 -22.97 9.93
C THR A 356 -44.88 -22.34 8.60
N GLY A 357 -43.71 -21.71 8.51
CA GLY A 357 -43.18 -21.10 7.31
C GLY A 357 -41.87 -20.35 7.56
N GLY A 358 -41.54 -19.43 6.70
CA GLY A 358 -40.35 -18.58 6.84
C GLY A 358 -40.53 -17.20 6.23
N ILE A 359 -39.70 -16.28 6.69
CA ILE A 359 -39.51 -14.97 6.08
C ILE A 359 -38.15 -14.92 5.40
N ALA A 360 -38.07 -14.31 4.22
CA ALA A 360 -36.83 -14.11 3.51
C ALA A 360 -36.68 -12.65 3.04
N LEU A 361 -35.47 -12.13 3.19
CA LEU A 361 -35.07 -10.79 2.83
C LEU A 361 -34.10 -10.87 1.65
N VAL A 362 -34.49 -10.34 0.50
CA VAL A 362 -33.63 -10.25 -0.68
C VAL A 362 -32.82 -8.97 -0.55
N PHE A 363 -31.53 -9.13 -0.22
CA PHE A 363 -30.64 -8.01 -0.01
C PHE A 363 -30.30 -7.31 -1.33
N ASP A 364 -30.36 -6.00 -1.36
CA ASP A 364 -29.97 -5.18 -2.52
C ASP A 364 -28.44 -5.06 -2.60
N SER A 365 -27.77 -6.17 -2.93
CA SER A 365 -26.33 -6.34 -2.79
C SER A 365 -25.52 -5.36 -3.62
N ALA A 366 -25.89 -5.11 -4.88
CA ALA A 366 -25.08 -4.31 -5.79
C ALA A 366 -24.84 -2.88 -5.27
N PRO A 367 -25.87 -2.05 -5.00
CA PRO A 367 -25.67 -0.70 -4.48
C PRO A 367 -25.14 -0.69 -3.04
N GLN A 368 -25.53 -1.67 -2.21
CA GLN A 368 -25.16 -1.67 -0.79
C GLN A 368 -23.67 -2.00 -0.60
N PHE A 369 -23.13 -3.05 -1.25
CA PHE A 369 -21.71 -3.35 -1.19
C PHE A 369 -20.86 -2.24 -1.80
N ASN A 370 -21.32 -1.63 -2.91
CA ASN A 370 -20.63 -0.48 -3.48
C ASN A 370 -20.58 0.69 -2.49
N ALA A 371 -21.70 1.02 -1.85
CA ALA A 371 -21.74 2.09 -0.85
C ALA A 371 -20.81 1.82 0.34
N MET A 372 -20.73 0.58 0.84
CA MET A 372 -19.81 0.22 1.92
C MET A 372 -18.34 0.42 1.54
N LEU A 373 -17.97 0.08 0.30
CA LEU A 373 -16.62 0.35 -0.22
C LEU A 373 -16.37 1.85 -0.34
N GLU A 374 -17.28 2.57 -0.98
CA GLU A 374 -17.18 4.02 -1.18
C GLU A 374 -17.09 4.81 0.14
N GLU A 375 -17.78 4.36 1.20
CA GLU A 375 -17.72 4.96 2.53
C GLU A 375 -16.40 4.71 3.25
N SER A 376 -15.73 3.60 2.94
CA SER A 376 -14.45 3.23 3.56
C SER A 376 -13.23 3.90 2.90
N LEU A 377 -13.36 4.34 1.64
CA LEU A 377 -12.26 4.93 0.89
C LEU A 377 -12.08 6.42 1.20
N PRO A 378 -10.82 6.91 1.18
CA PRO A 378 -10.53 8.32 1.40
C PRO A 378 -11.05 9.16 0.24
N LYS A 379 -11.55 10.35 0.57
CA LYS A 379 -12.08 11.32 -0.38
C LYS A 379 -11.26 12.58 -0.39
N ASP A 380 -11.23 13.25 -1.54
CA ASP A 380 -10.58 14.54 -1.69
C ASP A 380 -11.42 15.66 -1.02
N ILE A 381 -10.94 16.90 -1.11
CA ILE A 381 -11.62 18.09 -0.54
C ILE A 381 -12.98 18.38 -1.18
N ASN A 382 -13.27 17.82 -2.35
CA ASN A 382 -14.55 17.95 -3.06
C ASN A 382 -15.51 16.79 -2.73
N GLY A 383 -15.06 15.80 -1.97
CA GLY A 383 -15.81 14.59 -1.63
C GLY A 383 -15.77 13.51 -2.71
N GLU A 384 -14.86 13.61 -3.68
CA GLU A 384 -14.62 12.60 -4.72
C GLU A 384 -13.54 11.60 -4.30
N ASN A 385 -13.60 10.40 -4.85
CA ASN A 385 -12.60 9.37 -4.57
C ASN A 385 -11.21 9.80 -5.08
N ILE A 386 -10.19 9.53 -4.28
CA ILE A 386 -8.81 9.82 -4.68
C ILE A 386 -8.43 8.87 -5.83
N PRO A 387 -8.00 9.38 -7.00
CA PRO A 387 -7.60 8.56 -8.13
C PRO A 387 -6.51 7.55 -7.75
N GLY A 388 -6.63 6.31 -8.25
CA GLY A 388 -5.66 5.25 -7.97
C GLY A 388 -5.89 4.50 -6.65
N ILE A 389 -6.91 4.88 -5.84
CA ILE A 389 -7.33 4.14 -4.66
C ILE A 389 -8.69 3.50 -4.95
N PHE A 390 -8.80 2.19 -4.82
CA PHE A 390 -10.05 1.48 -5.01
C PHE A 390 -10.15 0.24 -4.11
N GLY A 391 -11.38 -0.19 -3.87
CA GLY A 391 -11.70 -1.34 -3.04
C GLY A 391 -12.44 -2.43 -3.81
N ILE A 392 -12.22 -3.69 -3.43
CA ILE A 392 -12.90 -4.86 -4.00
C ILE A 392 -13.32 -5.79 -2.87
N PHE A 393 -14.60 -6.18 -2.82
CA PHE A 393 -15.06 -7.30 -2.03
C PHE A 393 -15.04 -8.58 -2.86
N THR A 394 -14.50 -9.66 -2.30
CA THR A 394 -14.54 -11.00 -2.91
C THR A 394 -14.99 -12.04 -1.89
N ASP A 395 -15.38 -13.22 -2.38
CA ASP A 395 -15.43 -14.43 -1.56
C ASP A 395 -14.06 -15.13 -1.52
N LYS A 396 -13.92 -16.19 -0.73
CA LYS A 396 -12.70 -17.01 -0.67
C LYS A 396 -12.39 -17.78 -1.95
N ASN A 397 -13.37 -17.91 -2.87
CA ASN A 397 -13.18 -18.52 -4.17
C ASN A 397 -12.73 -17.50 -5.24
N LYS A 398 -12.33 -16.29 -4.83
CA LYS A 398 -11.86 -15.21 -5.70
C LYS A 398 -12.97 -14.50 -6.49
N GLN A 399 -14.26 -14.88 -6.31
CA GLN A 399 -15.36 -14.26 -7.02
C GLN A 399 -15.58 -12.83 -6.50
N ILE A 400 -15.61 -11.85 -7.41
CA ILE A 400 -15.83 -10.45 -7.09
C ILE A 400 -17.30 -10.22 -6.74
N ILE A 401 -17.55 -9.73 -5.53
CA ILE A 401 -18.87 -9.36 -5.01
C ILE A 401 -19.21 -7.92 -5.39
N SER A 402 -18.23 -7.02 -5.24
CA SER A 402 -18.36 -5.60 -5.57
C SER A 402 -16.98 -4.99 -5.81
N SER A 403 -16.91 -3.95 -6.63
CA SER A 403 -15.69 -3.19 -6.90
C SER A 403 -16.02 -1.73 -7.16
N THR A 404 -15.19 -0.82 -6.64
CA THR A 404 -15.26 0.60 -6.97
C THR A 404 -14.47 0.95 -8.23
N ASN A 405 -13.70 0.00 -8.80
CA ASN A 405 -13.02 0.14 -10.09
C ASN A 405 -13.76 -0.67 -11.17
N SER A 406 -14.17 0.01 -12.23
CA SER A 406 -14.95 -0.59 -13.33
C SER A 406 -14.17 -1.62 -14.16
N GLU A 407 -12.85 -1.69 -14.06
CA GLU A 407 -12.02 -2.72 -14.71
C GLU A 407 -12.23 -4.11 -14.08
N PHE A 408 -12.75 -4.18 -12.85
CA PHE A 408 -13.02 -5.41 -12.12
C PHE A 408 -14.52 -5.68 -12.04
N GLU A 409 -15.03 -6.46 -12.98
CA GLU A 409 -16.46 -6.74 -13.09
C GLU A 409 -16.98 -7.65 -11.98
N VAL A 410 -18.18 -7.37 -11.47
CA VAL A 410 -18.88 -8.21 -10.50
C VAL A 410 -19.15 -9.59 -11.11
N ASN A 411 -18.99 -10.65 -10.31
CA ASN A 411 -19.04 -12.07 -10.69
C ASN A 411 -17.86 -12.57 -11.54
N SER A 412 -16.88 -11.75 -11.90
CA SER A 412 -15.60 -12.21 -12.41
C SER A 412 -14.69 -12.69 -11.26
N TYR A 413 -13.49 -13.16 -11.58
CA TYR A 413 -12.54 -13.65 -10.59
C TYR A 413 -11.32 -12.72 -10.51
N LEU A 414 -10.95 -12.36 -9.29
CA LEU A 414 -9.75 -11.56 -9.04
C LEU A 414 -8.50 -12.44 -9.18
N ASN A 415 -7.70 -12.17 -10.21
CA ASN A 415 -6.52 -12.99 -10.55
C ASN A 415 -5.24 -12.37 -9.98
N ILE A 416 -4.96 -12.64 -8.69
CA ILE A 416 -3.74 -12.29 -7.98
C ILE A 416 -3.20 -13.49 -7.20
N ASP A 417 -2.03 -13.35 -6.54
CA ASP A 417 -1.37 -14.41 -5.76
C ASP A 417 -2.36 -15.07 -4.77
N GLU A 418 -2.34 -16.40 -4.72
CA GLU A 418 -3.24 -17.21 -3.85
C GLU A 418 -3.07 -16.89 -2.36
N LYS A 419 -1.90 -16.44 -1.95
CA LYS A 419 -1.63 -16.05 -0.55
C LYS A 419 -2.59 -14.98 -0.02
N PHE A 420 -3.14 -14.13 -0.89
CA PHE A 420 -4.13 -13.14 -0.51
C PHE A 420 -5.49 -13.74 -0.13
N PHE A 421 -5.78 -14.98 -0.55
CA PHE A 421 -7.06 -15.64 -0.29
C PHE A 421 -6.98 -16.71 0.81
N ASP A 422 -5.77 -17.13 1.20
CA ASP A 422 -5.55 -18.12 2.26
C ASP A 422 -5.52 -17.46 3.64
N LEU A 423 -6.60 -16.73 3.96
CA LEU A 423 -6.75 -16.03 5.23
C LEU A 423 -7.86 -16.65 6.07
N LYS A 424 -7.60 -16.75 7.37
CA LYS A 424 -8.62 -17.03 8.38
C LYS A 424 -9.38 -15.75 8.73
N ASN A 425 -10.53 -15.93 9.38
CA ASN A 425 -11.29 -14.79 9.88
C ASN A 425 -10.40 -13.89 10.75
N SER A 426 -10.53 -12.59 10.58
CA SER A 426 -9.75 -11.52 11.23
C SER A 426 -8.28 -11.43 10.82
N GLU A 427 -7.77 -12.28 9.95
CA GLU A 427 -6.41 -12.14 9.44
C GLU A 427 -6.33 -11.04 8.38
N LEU A 428 -5.18 -10.40 8.36
CA LEU A 428 -4.82 -9.33 7.44
C LEU A 428 -3.51 -9.70 6.75
N PHE A 429 -3.40 -9.40 5.45
CA PHE A 429 -2.17 -9.55 4.68
C PHE A 429 -2.00 -8.36 3.74
N SER A 430 -0.78 -7.85 3.64
CA SER A 430 -0.45 -6.74 2.72
C SER A 430 0.84 -7.00 1.98
N LYS A 431 0.92 -6.51 0.75
CA LYS A 431 2.12 -6.59 -0.08
C LYS A 431 2.03 -5.60 -1.24
N ILE A 432 3.19 -5.12 -1.71
CA ILE A 432 3.27 -4.41 -2.98
C ILE A 432 3.31 -5.45 -4.12
N ILE A 433 2.45 -5.29 -5.11
CA ILE A 433 2.38 -6.16 -6.28
C ILE A 433 2.41 -5.35 -7.57
N GLU A 434 2.78 -6.01 -8.65
CA GLU A 434 2.76 -5.47 -10.01
C GLU A 434 1.51 -6.01 -10.75
N ILE A 435 0.75 -5.09 -11.35
CA ILE A 435 -0.39 -5.39 -12.23
C ILE A 435 -0.31 -4.45 -13.42
N ASP A 436 -0.28 -4.98 -14.64
CA ASP A 436 -0.27 -4.22 -15.90
C ASP A 436 0.76 -3.08 -15.92
N ASP A 437 2.04 -3.43 -15.60
CA ASP A 437 3.17 -2.51 -15.52
C ASP A 437 3.01 -1.34 -14.52
N LYS A 438 2.16 -1.53 -13.51
CA LYS A 438 1.94 -0.59 -12.40
C LYS A 438 2.18 -1.28 -11.06
N TYR A 439 2.75 -0.54 -10.12
CA TYR A 439 2.89 -0.99 -8.74
C TYR A 439 1.71 -0.52 -7.90
N TYR A 440 1.17 -1.44 -7.11
CA TYR A 440 0.10 -1.19 -6.14
C TYR A 440 0.49 -1.71 -4.76
N SER A 441 0.22 -0.92 -3.73
CA SER A 441 0.09 -1.44 -2.37
C SER A 441 -1.27 -2.12 -2.27
N VAL A 442 -1.28 -3.39 -1.92
CA VAL A 442 -2.53 -4.17 -1.78
C VAL A 442 -2.59 -4.75 -0.39
N ALA A 443 -3.65 -4.44 0.32
CA ALA A 443 -3.99 -5.09 1.57
C ALA A 443 -5.31 -5.84 1.43
N VAL A 444 -5.40 -6.97 2.09
CA VAL A 444 -6.61 -7.77 2.19
C VAL A 444 -6.91 -8.11 3.64
N LYS A 445 -8.14 -7.91 4.03
CA LYS A 445 -8.69 -8.29 5.34
C LYS A 445 -9.80 -9.30 5.15
N CYS A 446 -9.75 -10.40 5.91
CA CYS A 446 -10.88 -11.33 6.01
C CYS A 446 -11.86 -10.84 7.07
N SER A 447 -13.16 -11.04 6.84
CA SER A 447 -14.22 -10.71 7.78
C SER A 447 -13.86 -11.06 9.22
N ASN A 448 -14.08 -10.10 10.12
CA ASN A 448 -13.90 -10.29 11.56
C ASN A 448 -15.07 -11.09 12.16
N GLY A 449 -16.21 -11.13 11.44
CA GLY A 449 -17.50 -11.42 12.02
C GLY A 449 -17.97 -10.26 12.90
N TYR A 450 -19.19 -10.36 13.36
CA TYR A 450 -19.77 -9.40 14.28
C TYR A 450 -20.46 -10.10 15.43
N ARG A 451 -20.34 -9.55 16.62
CA ARG A 451 -20.93 -10.11 17.83
C ARG A 451 -21.49 -8.99 18.70
N GLU A 452 -22.75 -9.11 19.07
CA GLU A 452 -23.31 -8.22 20.08
C GLU A 452 -22.78 -8.54 21.49
N TYR A 453 -22.60 -7.49 22.28
CA TYR A 453 -22.07 -7.60 23.65
C TYR A 453 -22.98 -8.37 24.63
N LYS A 454 -24.23 -8.60 24.26
CA LYS A 454 -25.22 -9.27 25.11
C LYS A 454 -25.19 -10.78 25.07
N SER A 455 -24.69 -11.39 24.00
CA SER A 455 -24.74 -12.83 23.82
C SER A 455 -23.39 -13.41 23.42
N ARG A 456 -22.97 -14.47 24.11
CA ARG A 456 -21.79 -15.27 23.71
C ARG A 456 -22.09 -16.28 22.60
N VAL A 457 -23.36 -16.47 22.25
CA VAL A 457 -23.85 -17.50 21.34
C VAL A 457 -24.21 -16.96 19.95
N ASP A 458 -24.39 -15.64 19.86
CA ASP A 458 -24.76 -14.94 18.62
C ASP A 458 -23.50 -14.41 17.94
N ASP A 459 -22.90 -15.25 17.12
CA ASP A 459 -21.64 -15.00 16.43
C ASP A 459 -21.92 -15.00 14.92
N TYR A 460 -22.00 -13.82 14.32
CA TYR A 460 -22.14 -13.67 12.88
C TYR A 460 -20.78 -13.85 12.20
N LYS A 461 -20.69 -14.73 11.24
CA LYS A 461 -19.48 -14.98 10.44
C LYS A 461 -19.83 -15.06 8.97
N ASN A 462 -18.94 -14.54 8.15
CA ASN A 462 -18.94 -14.71 6.71
C ASN A 462 -17.52 -14.91 6.19
N ASP A 463 -17.39 -15.23 4.91
CA ASP A 463 -16.13 -15.52 4.25
C ASP A 463 -15.71 -14.40 3.27
N VAL A 464 -16.22 -13.19 3.46
CA VAL A 464 -15.91 -12.05 2.60
C VAL A 464 -14.52 -11.52 2.91
N LEU A 465 -13.80 -11.20 1.85
CA LEU A 465 -12.49 -10.56 1.86
C LEU A 465 -12.63 -9.15 1.28
N CYS A 466 -12.01 -8.16 1.91
CA CYS A 466 -11.88 -6.82 1.35
C CYS A 466 -10.45 -6.57 0.91
N PHE A 467 -10.28 -6.27 -0.35
CA PHE A 467 -9.03 -5.80 -0.93
C PHE A 467 -9.08 -4.28 -1.08
N VAL A 468 -8.00 -3.61 -0.69
CA VAL A 468 -7.79 -2.21 -1.01
C VAL A 468 -6.48 -2.07 -1.77
N PHE A 469 -6.57 -1.41 -2.91
CA PHE A 469 -5.46 -1.11 -3.80
C PHE A 469 -5.14 0.38 -3.71
N ILE A 470 -3.85 0.69 -3.51
CA ILE A 470 -3.33 2.05 -3.58
C ILE A 470 -2.24 2.08 -4.65
N TYR A 471 -2.47 2.83 -5.72
CA TYR A 471 -1.51 2.99 -6.81
C TYR A 471 -0.25 3.70 -6.34
N ILE A 472 0.92 3.09 -6.59
CA ILE A 472 2.22 3.63 -6.21
C ILE A 472 2.85 4.39 -7.39
N GLY A 473 2.88 3.79 -8.57
CA GLY A 473 3.50 4.38 -9.76
C GLY A 473 3.67 3.37 -10.89
N ASN A 474 4.15 3.84 -12.05
CA ASN A 474 4.41 3.00 -13.22
C ASN A 474 5.78 2.31 -13.10
N LYS A 475 5.90 1.10 -13.64
CA LYS A 475 7.16 0.34 -13.71
C LYS A 475 8.20 1.03 -14.60
N ASP A 476 7.77 1.56 -15.74
CA ASP A 476 8.62 2.27 -16.70
C ASP A 476 8.72 3.77 -16.39
N CYS A 477 8.83 4.13 -15.11
CA CYS A 477 9.03 5.51 -14.69
C CYS A 477 10.46 5.99 -14.92
N TYR A 478 10.66 7.31 -14.86
CA TYR A 478 11.99 7.90 -14.86
C TYR A 478 12.82 7.37 -13.67
N LYS A 479 14.00 6.80 -13.96
CA LYS A 479 14.87 6.26 -12.89
C LYS A 479 15.58 7.41 -12.17
N PHE A 480 15.02 7.83 -11.04
CA PHE A 480 15.63 8.82 -10.16
C PHE A 480 16.79 8.25 -9.35
N LEU A 481 16.67 6.98 -8.94
CA LEU A 481 17.67 6.26 -8.17
C LEU A 481 18.19 5.10 -9.00
N ASP A 482 19.50 5.02 -9.11
CA ASP A 482 20.17 3.86 -9.68
C ASP A 482 20.41 2.83 -8.58
N SER A 483 20.23 1.55 -8.91
CA SER A 483 20.56 0.43 -8.02
C SER A 483 22.07 0.26 -7.80
N SER A 484 22.88 0.99 -8.58
CA SER A 484 24.32 1.00 -8.40
C SER A 484 24.65 1.60 -7.03
N LYS A 485 25.11 0.74 -6.16
CA LYS A 485 25.46 0.94 -4.76
C LYS A 485 26.43 2.10 -4.60
N SER A 486 25.96 3.31 -4.32
CA SER A 486 26.84 4.38 -3.84
C SER A 486 27.19 4.13 -2.37
N LYS A 487 27.95 3.06 -2.12
CA LYS A 487 28.61 2.86 -0.83
C LYS A 487 29.96 3.52 -0.89
N PHE A 488 30.21 4.41 0.06
CA PHE A 488 31.55 4.96 0.26
C PHE A 488 32.43 3.85 0.87
N LEU A 489 33.21 3.17 0.02
CA LEU A 489 34.08 2.09 0.45
C LEU A 489 35.29 2.68 1.20
N THR A 490 35.46 2.25 2.42
CA THR A 490 36.63 2.63 3.22
C THR A 490 37.79 1.76 2.84
N THR A 491 38.95 2.37 2.53
CA THR A 491 40.18 1.67 2.22
C THR A 491 40.65 0.87 3.45
N ILE A 492 40.93 -0.44 3.27
CA ILE A 492 41.51 -1.28 4.29
C ILE A 492 42.94 -0.77 4.58
N LYS A 493 43.40 -0.88 5.84
CA LYS A 493 44.79 -0.61 6.21
C LYS A 493 45.73 -1.56 5.46
N ALA A 494 46.18 -1.15 4.28
CA ALA A 494 47.14 -1.92 3.49
C ALA A 494 48.57 -1.63 3.94
N LYS A 495 49.43 -2.69 3.99
CA LYS A 495 50.87 -2.52 4.17
C LYS A 495 51.46 -2.17 2.81
N TYR A 496 52.02 -0.99 2.68
CA TYR A 496 52.79 -0.61 1.52
C TYR A 496 54.18 -1.29 1.58
N THR A 497 54.52 -2.04 0.53
CA THR A 497 55.83 -2.62 0.32
C THR A 497 56.38 -2.14 -1.03
N PRO A 498 57.69 -2.26 -1.32
CA PRO A 498 58.22 -1.89 -2.63
C PRO A 498 57.64 -2.66 -3.81
N THR A 499 56.91 -3.76 -3.55
CA THR A 499 56.28 -4.63 -4.53
C THR A 499 54.76 -4.45 -4.59
N THR A 500 54.23 -3.33 -4.11
CA THR A 500 52.79 -3.01 -4.18
C THR A 500 52.54 -1.89 -5.18
N THR A 501 51.43 -1.99 -5.90
CA THR A 501 50.90 -0.94 -6.78
C THR A 501 49.51 -0.52 -6.32
N GLU A 502 49.14 0.72 -6.62
CA GLU A 502 47.81 1.28 -6.33
C GLU A 502 46.96 1.29 -7.60
N LEU A 503 45.80 0.68 -7.51
CA LEU A 503 44.84 0.60 -8.61
C LEU A 503 43.59 1.39 -8.27
N ALA A 504 43.21 2.25 -9.18
CA ALA A 504 41.93 3.00 -9.15
C ALA A 504 40.87 2.14 -9.79
N THR A 505 39.85 1.75 -9.02
CA THR A 505 38.75 0.90 -9.50
C THR A 505 37.49 1.69 -9.76
N PHE A 506 36.71 1.25 -10.76
CA PHE A 506 35.46 1.85 -11.18
C PHE A 506 34.59 0.84 -11.91
N HIS A 507 33.31 1.08 -11.94
CA HIS A 507 32.37 0.25 -12.69
C HIS A 507 32.08 0.83 -14.08
N LEU A 508 32.04 -0.06 -15.05
CA LEU A 508 31.50 0.19 -16.37
C LEU A 508 30.41 -0.85 -16.61
N GLU A 509 29.16 -0.43 -16.59
CA GLU A 509 28.01 -1.32 -16.53
C GLU A 509 28.16 -2.30 -15.33
N LYS A 510 28.16 -3.59 -15.58
CA LYS A 510 28.29 -4.63 -14.53
C LYS A 510 29.73 -5.01 -14.17
N ARG A 511 30.72 -4.54 -14.94
CA ARG A 511 32.12 -4.94 -14.76
C ARG A 511 32.86 -3.99 -13.84
N LEU A 512 33.69 -4.57 -12.97
CA LEU A 512 34.67 -3.82 -12.20
C LEU A 512 35.99 -3.74 -12.99
N LEU A 513 36.36 -2.53 -13.38
CA LEU A 513 37.59 -2.22 -14.11
C LEU A 513 38.58 -1.52 -13.17
N ALA A 514 39.85 -1.57 -13.54
CA ALA A 514 40.93 -0.93 -12.81
C ALA A 514 41.91 -0.24 -13.77
N VAL A 515 42.50 0.84 -13.32
CA VAL A 515 43.64 1.51 -13.96
C VAL A 515 44.69 1.80 -12.91
N ASN A 516 45.95 1.93 -13.31
CA ASN A 516 47.01 2.32 -12.38
C ASN A 516 46.73 3.74 -11.85
N ALA A 517 46.63 3.91 -10.54
CA ALA A 517 46.32 5.19 -9.91
C ALA A 517 47.26 6.34 -10.28
N LYS A 518 48.51 6.01 -10.62
CA LYS A 518 49.52 6.98 -11.06
C LYS A 518 49.16 7.64 -12.37
N ASN A 519 48.46 6.91 -13.25
CA ASN A 519 48.01 7.40 -14.56
C ASN A 519 46.73 8.20 -14.50
N VAL A 520 46.01 8.16 -13.39
CA VAL A 520 44.76 8.90 -13.23
C VAL A 520 45.07 10.35 -12.84
N VAL A 521 44.46 11.31 -13.55
CA VAL A 521 44.51 12.74 -13.21
C VAL A 521 43.49 13.02 -12.11
N GLU A 522 42.24 12.85 -12.46
CA GLU A 522 41.07 12.95 -11.56
C GLU A 522 39.80 12.44 -12.24
N ALA A 523 38.71 12.28 -11.48
CA ALA A 523 37.38 12.05 -12.00
C ALA A 523 36.57 13.35 -11.95
N ILE A 524 35.81 13.59 -13.00
CA ILE A 524 34.91 14.76 -13.13
C ILE A 524 33.47 14.33 -13.44
N SER A 525 32.53 15.24 -13.33
CA SER A 525 31.12 14.95 -13.65
C SER A 525 30.90 14.80 -15.14
N ILE A 526 29.98 13.91 -15.54
CA ILE A 526 29.53 13.85 -16.94
C ILE A 526 28.89 15.17 -17.41
N GLU A 527 28.36 15.97 -16.47
CA GLU A 527 27.77 17.28 -16.77
C GLU A 527 28.78 18.27 -17.36
N GLU A 528 30.09 18.02 -17.19
CA GLU A 528 31.17 18.82 -17.78
C GLU A 528 31.44 18.45 -19.25
N LEU A 529 30.82 17.36 -19.76
CA LEU A 529 30.97 16.91 -21.13
C LEU A 529 30.28 17.88 -22.10
N GLN A 530 31.05 18.39 -23.06
CA GLN A 530 30.55 19.12 -24.22
C GLN A 530 30.37 18.11 -25.34
N GLU A 531 29.14 17.73 -25.63
CA GLU A 531 28.80 16.79 -26.69
C GLU A 531 29.17 17.39 -28.07
N SER A 532 29.71 16.59 -28.96
CA SER A 532 30.00 16.99 -30.32
C SER A 532 28.72 16.92 -31.17
N ILE A 533 28.51 17.90 -32.04
CA ILE A 533 27.29 18.06 -32.86
C ILE A 533 27.19 17.02 -34.00
N ASP A 534 28.29 16.33 -34.36
CA ASP A 534 28.40 15.44 -35.53
C ASP A 534 28.62 13.96 -35.11
N MET A 535 27.79 13.42 -34.21
CA MET A 535 27.98 12.06 -33.75
C MET A 535 27.14 11.04 -34.49
N ASP A 536 27.81 10.19 -35.25
CA ASP A 536 27.29 8.88 -35.64
C ASP A 536 27.20 7.99 -34.38
N LYS A 537 26.08 7.31 -34.15
CA LYS A 537 25.82 6.50 -32.94
C LYS A 537 26.82 5.37 -32.71
N THR A 538 27.68 5.09 -33.69
CA THR A 538 28.72 4.06 -33.68
C THR A 538 30.09 4.57 -33.26
N ASN A 539 30.27 5.85 -32.97
CA ASN A 539 31.58 6.41 -32.66
C ASN A 539 31.87 6.35 -31.15
N HIS A 540 33.04 5.83 -30.78
CA HIS A 540 33.53 5.76 -29.40
C HIS A 540 33.80 7.14 -28.79
N PHE A 541 34.02 8.16 -29.62
CA PHE A 541 34.21 9.54 -29.19
C PHE A 541 32.85 10.18 -28.82
N LYS A 542 32.69 10.64 -27.58
CA LYS A 542 31.42 11.20 -27.07
C LYS A 542 31.43 12.73 -26.95
N GLY A 543 32.58 13.37 -27.02
CA GLY A 543 32.71 14.80 -26.89
C GLY A 543 34.03 15.20 -26.24
N MET A 544 34.08 16.43 -25.76
CA MET A 544 35.27 16.98 -25.11
C MET A 544 34.94 17.58 -23.74
N VAL A 545 35.94 17.62 -22.88
CA VAL A 545 35.89 18.38 -21.61
C VAL A 545 37.05 19.37 -21.58
N LEU A 546 36.80 20.53 -21.00
CA LEU A 546 37.83 21.52 -20.75
C LEU A 546 38.35 21.33 -19.30
N HIS A 547 39.57 20.83 -19.19
CA HIS A 547 40.20 20.62 -17.89
C HIS A 547 41.54 21.36 -17.80
N LYS A 548 41.72 22.26 -16.83
CA LYS A 548 42.94 23.05 -16.64
C LYS A 548 43.49 23.67 -17.94
N GLU A 549 42.60 24.32 -18.70
CA GLU A 549 42.88 24.98 -19.99
C GLU A 549 43.25 24.03 -21.15
N LYS A 550 43.17 22.69 -20.97
CA LYS A 550 43.35 21.69 -22.01
C LYS A 550 42.00 21.11 -22.42
N LEU A 551 41.78 20.97 -23.73
CA LEU A 551 40.65 20.20 -24.25
C LEU A 551 41.03 18.73 -24.32
N ILE A 552 40.24 17.88 -23.63
CA ILE A 552 40.46 16.46 -23.49
C ILE A 552 39.33 15.70 -24.18
N ALA A 553 39.67 14.78 -25.09
CA ALA A 553 38.69 13.92 -25.73
C ALA A 553 38.13 12.89 -24.75
N VAL A 554 36.81 12.66 -24.83
CA VAL A 554 36.10 11.69 -23.96
C VAL A 554 35.58 10.52 -24.78
N LEU A 555 35.89 9.32 -24.30
CA LEU A 555 35.63 8.06 -24.98
C LEU A 555 34.65 7.18 -24.19
N ASP A 556 33.77 6.50 -24.93
CA ASP A 556 33.00 5.36 -24.45
C ASP A 556 33.76 4.08 -24.82
N ILE A 557 34.24 3.36 -23.81
CA ILE A 557 35.08 2.19 -24.01
C ILE A 557 34.33 0.85 -23.87
N ARG A 558 32.98 0.86 -23.76
CA ARG A 558 32.18 -0.37 -23.56
C ARG A 558 32.49 -1.45 -24.59
N ASP A 559 32.55 -1.10 -25.87
CA ASP A 559 32.86 -2.03 -26.95
C ASP A 559 34.30 -2.62 -26.85
N PHE A 560 35.24 -1.87 -26.28
CA PHE A 560 36.62 -2.33 -26.11
C PHE A 560 36.82 -3.28 -24.93
N VAL A 561 35.81 -3.39 -24.06
CA VAL A 561 35.82 -4.32 -22.93
C VAL A 561 34.75 -5.42 -23.09
N ASN A 562 34.14 -5.54 -24.27
CA ASN A 562 33.07 -6.48 -24.60
C ASN A 562 31.89 -6.39 -23.64
N GLU A 563 31.46 -5.17 -23.33
CA GLU A 563 30.26 -4.92 -22.54
C GLU A 563 29.12 -4.51 -23.47
N GLU A 564 27.93 -5.07 -23.22
CA GLU A 564 26.73 -4.65 -23.97
C GLU A 564 26.36 -3.21 -23.60
N ILE A 565 26.05 -2.41 -24.61
CA ILE A 565 25.56 -1.04 -24.40
C ILE A 565 24.13 -1.15 -23.87
N THR A 566 23.96 -1.00 -22.57
CA THR A 566 22.65 -0.93 -21.94
C THR A 566 22.18 0.53 -21.82
N ASN A 567 20.93 0.73 -21.36
CA ASN A 567 20.42 2.05 -21.03
C ASN A 567 20.95 2.60 -19.68
N GLU A 568 21.95 1.95 -19.09
CA GLU A 568 22.54 2.41 -17.84
C GLU A 568 23.25 3.75 -18.04
N LYS A 569 22.96 4.72 -17.19
CA LYS A 569 23.45 6.08 -17.31
C LYS A 569 24.90 6.14 -16.82
N LEU A 570 25.82 6.46 -17.73
CA LEU A 570 27.20 6.82 -17.36
C LEU A 570 27.16 8.17 -16.61
N SER A 571 27.88 8.28 -15.49
CA SER A 571 27.76 9.42 -14.57
C SER A 571 29.05 10.18 -14.31
N ASN A 572 30.20 9.57 -14.61
CA ASN A 572 31.52 10.18 -14.36
C ASN A 572 32.43 10.02 -15.57
N ILE A 573 33.43 10.91 -15.65
CA ILE A 573 34.54 10.84 -16.60
C ILE A 573 35.83 10.72 -15.81
N ILE A 574 36.61 9.68 -16.05
CA ILE A 574 37.94 9.51 -15.45
C ILE A 574 38.98 10.03 -16.45
N LEU A 575 39.74 11.05 -16.06
CA LEU A 575 40.83 11.58 -16.87
C LEU A 575 42.08 10.76 -16.59
N VAL A 576 42.67 10.18 -17.65
CA VAL A 576 43.88 9.35 -17.56
C VAL A 576 44.99 9.88 -18.47
N GLU A 577 46.22 9.86 -17.95
CA GLU A 577 47.42 10.24 -18.69
C GLU A 577 48.26 9.00 -19.00
N TYR A 578 48.85 8.96 -20.19
CA TYR A 578 49.76 7.92 -20.61
C TYR A 578 50.77 8.45 -21.65
N ASP A 579 51.94 7.85 -21.69
CA ASP A 579 53.02 8.21 -22.61
C ASP A 579 53.08 7.22 -23.76
N THR A 580 53.07 7.75 -25.01
CA THR A 580 53.35 6.98 -26.22
C THR A 580 54.40 7.76 -27.02
N ASP A 581 55.48 7.12 -27.39
CA ASP A 581 56.57 7.74 -28.20
C ASP A 581 57.16 9.06 -27.62
N ASN A 582 57.24 9.14 -26.25
CA ASN A 582 57.64 10.35 -25.52
C ASN A 582 56.70 11.55 -25.65
N ILE A 583 55.44 11.34 -26.05
CA ILE A 583 54.38 12.32 -26.04
C ILE A 583 53.37 11.97 -24.95
N GLU A 584 53.08 12.93 -24.08
CA GLU A 584 52.10 12.78 -23.02
C GLU A 584 50.69 13.01 -23.61
N HIS A 585 49.87 11.98 -23.50
CA HIS A 585 48.46 11.98 -23.93
C HIS A 585 47.56 12.02 -22.71
N CYS A 586 46.40 12.71 -22.81
CA CYS A 586 45.36 12.68 -21.81
C CYS A 586 44.00 12.39 -22.46
N VAL A 587 43.28 11.44 -21.92
CA VAL A 587 41.96 11.04 -22.44
C VAL A 587 40.95 10.89 -21.28
N GLY A 588 39.69 11.21 -21.52
CA GLY A 588 38.59 10.96 -20.62
C GLY A 588 37.91 9.64 -20.94
N ILE A 589 37.62 8.83 -19.93
CA ILE A 589 36.90 7.57 -20.04
C ILE A 589 35.56 7.72 -19.34
N LEU A 590 34.46 7.48 -20.06
CA LEU A 590 33.12 7.46 -19.47
C LEU A 590 32.93 6.20 -18.62
N VAL A 591 32.41 6.36 -17.38
CA VAL A 591 32.20 5.26 -16.44
C VAL A 591 30.84 5.40 -15.73
N SER A 592 30.28 4.27 -15.28
CA SER A 592 29.00 4.23 -14.57
C SER A 592 29.14 4.75 -13.15
N SER A 593 30.14 4.26 -12.41
CA SER A 593 30.40 4.70 -11.02
C SER A 593 31.85 4.53 -10.62
N LEU A 594 32.28 5.32 -9.65
CA LEU A 594 33.60 5.21 -9.03
C LEU A 594 33.51 4.20 -7.87
N ASP A 595 34.56 3.36 -7.70
CA ASP A 595 34.62 2.38 -6.63
C ASP A 595 35.67 2.82 -5.58
N THR A 596 36.88 2.26 -5.56
CA THR A 596 37.91 2.58 -4.57
C THR A 596 39.29 2.70 -5.20
N VAL A 597 40.28 3.13 -4.40
CA VAL A 597 41.69 3.02 -4.74
C VAL A 597 42.29 1.96 -3.84
N SER A 598 42.66 0.80 -4.42
CA SER A 598 43.11 -0.37 -3.70
C SER A 598 44.62 -0.59 -3.87
N VAL A 599 45.30 -0.99 -2.80
CA VAL A 599 46.72 -1.41 -2.82
C VAL A 599 46.77 -2.89 -3.04
N VAL A 600 47.43 -3.31 -4.12
CA VAL A 600 47.57 -4.71 -4.49
C VAL A 600 49.07 -5.09 -4.61
N GLU A 601 49.41 -6.36 -4.34
CA GLU A 601 50.74 -6.87 -4.59
C GLU A 601 50.92 -7.14 -6.09
N GLU A 602 52.01 -6.70 -6.71
CA GLU A 602 52.26 -6.89 -8.15
C GLU A 602 52.15 -8.35 -8.57
N LYS A 603 52.53 -9.28 -7.70
CA LYS A 603 52.44 -10.74 -7.95
C LYS A 603 50.98 -11.25 -7.97
N SER A 604 50.02 -10.48 -7.49
CA SER A 604 48.57 -10.83 -7.53
C SER A 604 47.94 -10.45 -8.87
N ILE A 605 48.62 -9.68 -9.71
CA ILE A 605 48.17 -9.30 -11.04
C ILE A 605 48.46 -10.48 -11.98
N GLN A 606 47.41 -11.07 -12.54
CA GLN A 606 47.49 -12.19 -13.46
C GLN A 606 47.28 -11.73 -14.89
N HIS A 607 48.31 -11.76 -15.70
CA HIS A 607 48.21 -11.44 -17.12
C HIS A 607 47.40 -12.50 -17.86
N ILE A 608 46.47 -12.04 -18.68
CA ILE A 608 45.64 -12.91 -19.51
C ILE A 608 46.37 -13.16 -20.82
N GLN A 609 46.52 -14.44 -21.20
CA GLN A 609 47.15 -14.78 -22.49
C GLN A 609 46.29 -14.23 -23.66
N ASN A 610 46.95 -13.60 -24.63
CA ASN A 610 46.30 -12.95 -25.78
C ASN A 610 45.32 -13.85 -26.57
N HIS A 611 45.45 -15.18 -26.47
CA HIS A 611 44.55 -16.13 -27.14
C HIS A 611 43.12 -16.19 -26.55
N PHE A 612 42.96 -15.72 -25.31
CA PHE A 612 41.62 -15.66 -24.65
C PHE A 612 40.97 -14.28 -24.74
N LEU A 613 41.72 -13.28 -25.20
CA LEU A 613 41.26 -11.92 -25.40
C LEU A 613 40.93 -11.72 -26.86
N GLY A 614 39.73 -11.18 -27.18
CA GLY A 614 39.38 -10.78 -28.53
C GLY A 614 40.37 -9.71 -29.06
N SER A 615 40.59 -9.66 -30.38
CA SER A 615 41.39 -8.61 -31.00
C SER A 615 40.74 -7.24 -30.70
N GLY A 616 41.53 -6.30 -30.15
CA GLY A 616 41.07 -4.94 -29.88
C GLY A 616 40.50 -4.72 -28.46
N THR A 617 40.70 -5.65 -27.52
CA THR A 617 40.34 -5.42 -26.11
C THR A 617 41.39 -4.60 -25.38
N LEU A 618 40.90 -3.68 -24.50
CA LEU A 618 41.76 -2.91 -23.60
C LEU A 618 42.15 -3.69 -22.33
N ILE A 619 41.60 -4.86 -22.07
CA ILE A 619 41.87 -5.64 -20.88
C ILE A 619 43.25 -6.31 -21.01
N GLU A 620 44.14 -6.09 -20.04
CA GLU A 620 45.50 -6.65 -19.98
C GLU A 620 45.61 -7.79 -18.98
N SER A 621 44.99 -7.61 -17.81
CA SER A 621 45.19 -8.48 -16.66
C SER A 621 43.93 -8.53 -15.80
N ILE A 622 43.88 -9.52 -14.93
CA ILE A 622 42.89 -9.60 -13.84
C ILE A 622 43.63 -9.51 -12.49
N VAL A 623 42.94 -8.91 -11.53
CA VAL A 623 43.51 -8.72 -10.20
C VAL A 623 42.45 -8.89 -9.12
N ASP A 624 42.83 -9.52 -8.01
CA ASP A 624 41.97 -9.61 -6.82
C ASP A 624 42.16 -8.33 -5.99
N VAL A 625 41.13 -7.49 -5.94
CA VAL A 625 41.09 -6.29 -5.12
C VAL A 625 40.26 -6.54 -3.87
N LYS A 626 40.76 -6.06 -2.72
CA LYS A 626 40.11 -6.23 -1.42
C LYS A 626 39.61 -4.89 -0.91
N ASP A 627 38.33 -4.84 -0.58
CA ASP A 627 37.72 -3.70 0.07
C ASP A 627 37.08 -4.09 1.43
N SER A 628 36.34 -3.20 2.04
CA SER A 628 35.62 -3.45 3.30
C SER A 628 34.51 -4.51 3.19
N GLU A 629 34.07 -4.86 1.99
CA GLU A 629 33.03 -5.86 1.73
C GLU A 629 33.57 -7.24 1.36
N GLY A 630 34.88 -7.36 1.05
CA GLY A 630 35.51 -8.62 0.71
C GLY A 630 36.49 -8.55 -0.45
N SER A 631 36.59 -9.64 -1.20
CA SER A 631 37.49 -9.83 -2.34
C SER A 631 36.67 -9.73 -3.64
N LYS A 632 37.11 -8.89 -4.57
CA LYS A 632 36.44 -8.68 -5.88
C LYS A 632 37.49 -8.83 -6.99
N ILE A 633 37.07 -9.38 -8.13
CA ILE A 633 37.95 -9.48 -9.31
C ILE A 633 37.75 -8.22 -10.17
N ALA A 634 38.82 -7.43 -10.35
CA ALA A 634 38.86 -6.30 -11.25
C ALA A 634 39.66 -6.63 -12.51
N MET A 635 39.26 -6.06 -13.64
CA MET A 635 39.97 -6.17 -14.92
C MET A 635 40.85 -4.93 -15.10
N LEU A 636 42.16 -5.14 -15.17
CA LEU A 636 43.14 -4.07 -15.36
C LEU A 636 43.18 -3.67 -16.84
N LEU A 637 43.06 -2.38 -17.10
CA LEU A 637 43.10 -1.81 -18.46
C LEU A 637 44.52 -1.39 -18.82
N ASP A 638 44.94 -1.74 -20.04
CA ASP A 638 46.11 -1.16 -20.70
C ASP A 638 45.71 0.09 -21.49
N ILE A 639 45.89 1.26 -20.87
CA ILE A 639 45.46 2.54 -21.43
C ILE A 639 46.25 2.90 -22.71
N LYS A 640 47.48 2.42 -22.85
CA LYS A 640 48.31 2.68 -24.04
C LYS A 640 47.71 2.11 -25.32
N LYS A 641 46.95 1.02 -25.20
CA LYS A 641 46.23 0.42 -26.34
C LYS A 641 45.05 1.22 -26.85
N ILE A 642 44.69 2.32 -26.19
CA ILE A 642 43.59 3.18 -26.67
C ILE A 642 43.90 3.73 -28.06
N ASP A 643 45.12 4.26 -28.26
CA ASP A 643 45.51 4.83 -29.57
C ASP A 643 45.61 3.76 -30.66
N GLU A 644 46.14 2.57 -30.34
CA GLU A 644 46.23 1.46 -31.30
C GLU A 644 44.81 0.99 -31.75
N ASN A 645 43.87 0.93 -30.81
CA ASN A 645 42.52 0.49 -31.11
C ASN A 645 41.67 1.53 -31.82
N LEU A 646 41.87 2.82 -31.53
CA LEU A 646 41.21 3.88 -32.25
C LEU A 646 41.68 3.96 -33.70
N THR A 647 42.98 3.81 -33.95
CA THR A 647 43.56 3.84 -35.33
C THR A 647 43.25 2.60 -36.14
N SER A 648 43.05 1.45 -35.54
CA SER A 648 42.76 0.18 -36.24
C SER A 648 41.28 0.02 -36.66
N ARG A 649 40.36 0.86 -36.14
CA ARG A 649 38.93 0.81 -36.44
C ARG A 649 38.43 2.00 -37.27
N ILE A 650 39.32 2.94 -37.67
CA ILE A 650 39.15 3.94 -38.71
C ILE A 650 39.56 3.34 -40.06
#